data_11154e842c73462ce7eba2777329a976
#
_entry.id   11154e842c73462ce7eba2777329a976
#
_cell.length_a   1.000
_cell.length_b   1.000
_cell.length_c   1.000
_cell.angle_alpha   90.00
_cell.angle_beta   90.00
_cell.angle_gamma   90.00
#
_symmetry.space_group_name_H-M   'P 1'
#
loop_
_entity.id
_entity.type
_entity.pdbx_description
1 polymer ?
#
loop_
_entity_poly.entity_id
_entity_poly.type
_entity_poly.pdbx_seq_one_letter_code
_entity_poly.pdbx_strand_id
1 'polypeptide(L)'
;MTAVAPNVAIAQYSLNMRDADVRAFVADAARVMHMTMIVDGRVNGKISVVTERPLSRSEYFEVFLSTLRANGLVAIPIQGGYRIQPINGAASEPTRITQRARGGNQFVTEIFRLKAIDAAGAIETLRPLVSSQGSVTANRDANSLVVVDFADNVARIRQLLERIDRDNATSQIVYLKNVGAREVAESLTNLAGKGANGSAPPVTVTAIDSSNALALRGDTTAVARFVAMAQGLDQHAADGTQIRVYWLEHADAEQLLPVLQQLLGQPVTQPSEAPGFITSSSGSAFGKSGSSSTAATSSPTPSPTPTSSGTSSGSGAGAGIATHGPAVVTRYQGANAIIVAANSDVQRKLGEVIRQLDTRREQVLVEAIIVEISDNAARKLGVQFLLGGKNTPFLATNYSNADPNILTLGGAAANYLLGRQTSTSSDGSTTTTYDNPLGSGITDAAAQSILNATGGFGGAVTEIGKNAVFGAILNAVKSDTESNVLSTPSIMTLDNQQAQLLVGQEIPVTTGEALSSNFDNAFRTVQRENVGIQLDVKPQINSSGSIKLYIRQEVSSISGPVSSNSSDLIVNKREFKTVLTVDDGDILAIGGLLDQNERRTLERIPLLSDIPLLGELFKSRSRSKVKTNLMVFIRPTIIRSAEDARKLTARRYGYIRGRQLARNPNEEPSIDALVRDYMGAAPPAATPQPGDVTYDGSAPPPAGPETDQ
;
A
#
# COMPACT_ATOMS: atom_id res chain seq x y z
N MET A 1 -107.42 43.03 -22.86
CA MET A 1 -106.72 42.75 -24.12
C MET A 1 -105.81 41.58 -23.97
N THR A 2 -106.23 40.40 -24.23
CA THR A 2 -105.53 39.14 -24.20
C THR A 2 -104.74 38.96 -25.51
N ALA A 3 -103.42 38.99 -25.44
CA ALA A 3 -102.56 38.71 -26.60
C ALA A 3 -102.38 37.21 -26.74
N VAL A 4 -102.97 36.70 -27.85
CA VAL A 4 -102.77 35.30 -28.30
C VAL A 4 -101.38 35.17 -28.89
N ALA A 5 -100.51 34.35 -28.28
CA ALA A 5 -99.21 33.96 -28.81
C ALA A 5 -99.43 32.96 -30.00
N PRO A 6 -98.70 33.09 -31.11
CA PRO A 6 -98.81 32.17 -32.22
C PRO A 6 -98.27 30.79 -31.87
N ASN A 7 -99.10 29.80 -32.07
CA ASN A 7 -98.73 28.39 -31.92
C ASN A 7 -97.80 27.99 -33.07
N VAL A 8 -96.51 27.89 -32.80
CA VAL A 8 -95.53 27.38 -33.78
C VAL A 8 -95.72 25.86 -33.90
N ALA A 9 -96.37 25.46 -35.00
CA ALA A 9 -96.52 24.07 -35.37
C ALA A 9 -95.12 23.42 -35.52
N ILE A 10 -94.67 22.65 -34.52
CA ILE A 10 -93.46 21.87 -34.57
C ILE A 10 -93.68 20.77 -35.62
N ALA A 11 -93.00 20.82 -36.74
CA ALA A 11 -93.03 19.76 -37.73
C ALA A 11 -92.65 18.43 -37.10
N GLN A 12 -93.58 17.49 -37.11
CA GLN A 12 -93.39 16.14 -36.53
C GLN A 12 -93.12 15.16 -37.69
N TYR A 13 -92.07 14.37 -37.57
CA TYR A 13 -91.67 13.40 -38.60
C TYR A 13 -91.80 11.97 -38.04
N SER A 14 -92.41 11.07 -38.78
CA SER A 14 -92.44 9.64 -38.43
C SER A 14 -91.54 8.85 -39.35
N LEU A 15 -90.73 7.94 -38.75
CA LEU A 15 -89.79 7.13 -39.47
C LEU A 15 -90.29 5.67 -39.44
N ASN A 16 -90.63 5.12 -40.58
CA ASN A 16 -91.04 3.72 -40.71
C ASN A 16 -90.45 3.12 -41.99
N MET A 17 -89.22 2.67 -41.84
CA MET A 17 -88.46 2.03 -42.90
C MET A 17 -88.09 0.59 -42.49
N ARG A 18 -88.50 -0.38 -43.33
CA ARG A 18 -88.11 -1.79 -43.09
C ARG A 18 -87.29 -2.27 -44.28
N ASP A 19 -86.13 -2.84 -44.01
CA ASP A 19 -85.25 -3.40 -45.04
C ASP A 19 -84.85 -2.39 -46.16
N ALA A 20 -84.76 -1.10 -45.81
CA ALA A 20 -84.47 -0.03 -46.75
C ALA A 20 -82.99 0.08 -46.99
N ASP A 21 -82.52 0.47 -48.16
CA ASP A 21 -81.15 0.78 -48.49
C ASP A 21 -80.68 1.99 -47.68
N VAL A 22 -79.49 1.89 -47.10
CA VAL A 22 -78.83 2.97 -46.34
C VAL A 22 -78.78 4.28 -47.10
N ARG A 23 -78.57 4.24 -48.41
CA ARG A 23 -78.59 5.43 -49.31
C ARG A 23 -79.93 6.09 -49.39
N ALA A 24 -81.00 5.32 -49.43
CA ALA A 24 -82.34 5.84 -49.40
C ALA A 24 -82.69 6.49 -48.06
N PHE A 25 -82.24 5.90 -46.95
CA PHE A 25 -82.38 6.45 -45.59
C PHE A 25 -81.61 7.77 -45.43
N VAL A 26 -80.41 7.86 -45.97
CA VAL A 26 -79.59 9.11 -45.93
C VAL A 26 -80.25 10.18 -46.81
N ALA A 27 -80.82 9.84 -47.95
CA ALA A 27 -81.49 10.78 -48.79
C ALA A 27 -82.80 11.36 -48.15
N ASP A 28 -83.50 10.51 -47.41
CA ASP A 28 -84.67 10.96 -46.63
C ASP A 28 -84.28 11.87 -45.48
N ALA A 29 -83.23 11.50 -44.74
CA ALA A 29 -82.65 12.33 -43.68
C ALA A 29 -82.16 13.70 -44.22
N ALA A 30 -81.53 13.73 -45.38
CA ALA A 30 -81.06 14.97 -46.00
C ALA A 30 -82.23 15.91 -46.31
N ARG A 31 -83.39 15.33 -46.75
CA ARG A 31 -84.62 16.06 -47.05
C ARG A 31 -85.27 16.63 -45.80
N VAL A 32 -85.36 15.82 -44.73
CA VAL A 32 -85.99 16.19 -43.48
C VAL A 32 -85.18 17.23 -42.75
N MET A 33 -83.87 17.09 -42.78
CA MET A 33 -82.95 17.98 -42.07
C MET A 33 -82.60 19.23 -42.86
N HIS A 34 -82.90 19.29 -44.16
CA HIS A 34 -82.42 20.34 -45.05
C HIS A 34 -80.93 20.56 -45.05
N MET A 35 -80.17 19.46 -45.03
CA MET A 35 -78.70 19.48 -44.99
C MET A 35 -78.11 18.63 -46.09
N THR A 36 -76.99 19.03 -46.64
CA THR A 36 -76.26 18.24 -47.64
C THR A 36 -75.61 17.01 -46.97
N MET A 37 -75.90 15.85 -47.48
CA MET A 37 -75.30 14.61 -47.01
C MET A 37 -74.50 13.94 -48.13
N ILE A 38 -73.22 13.75 -47.96
CA ILE A 38 -72.38 13.09 -48.95
C ILE A 38 -72.17 11.65 -48.49
N VAL A 39 -72.50 10.68 -49.33
CA VAL A 39 -72.36 9.25 -49.03
C VAL A 39 -71.11 8.70 -49.71
N ASP A 40 -70.20 8.11 -48.95
CA ASP A 40 -69.01 7.40 -49.48
C ASP A 40 -69.47 6.17 -50.33
N GLY A 41 -68.79 5.91 -51.42
CA GLY A 41 -69.09 4.79 -52.31
C GLY A 41 -69.07 3.40 -51.65
N ARG A 42 -68.40 3.26 -50.52
CA ARG A 42 -68.25 2.04 -49.72
C ARG A 42 -69.46 1.79 -48.78
N VAL A 43 -70.36 2.73 -48.67
CA VAL A 43 -71.54 2.63 -47.80
C VAL A 43 -72.60 1.75 -48.49
N ASN A 44 -72.80 0.55 -47.97
CA ASN A 44 -73.78 -0.42 -48.41
C ASN A 44 -74.41 -1.06 -47.18
N GLY A 45 -75.70 -1.42 -47.25
CA GLY A 45 -76.40 -2.11 -46.15
C GLY A 45 -77.90 -1.85 -46.16
N LYS A 46 -78.63 -2.63 -45.38
CA LYS A 46 -80.09 -2.49 -45.20
C LYS A 46 -80.33 -2.04 -43.76
N ILE A 47 -81.25 -1.11 -43.63
CA ILE A 47 -81.62 -0.51 -42.35
C ILE A 47 -83.09 -0.72 -42.10
N SER A 48 -83.46 -1.07 -40.86
CA SER A 48 -84.84 -1.12 -40.40
C SER A 48 -85.00 -0.22 -39.17
N VAL A 49 -85.77 0.84 -39.31
CA VAL A 49 -86.07 1.78 -38.22
C VAL A 49 -87.58 2.04 -38.22
N VAL A 50 -88.19 1.83 -37.07
CA VAL A 50 -89.62 2.08 -36.84
C VAL A 50 -89.76 2.95 -35.62
N THR A 51 -90.42 4.08 -35.72
CA THR A 51 -90.73 4.97 -34.59
C THR A 51 -92.24 4.92 -34.29
N GLU A 52 -92.56 4.71 -33.02
CA GLU A 52 -93.95 4.63 -32.56
C GLU A 52 -94.57 6.01 -32.36
N ARG A 53 -93.81 7.03 -32.17
CA ARG A 53 -94.28 8.40 -31.99
C ARG A 53 -93.64 9.33 -33.03
N PRO A 54 -94.30 10.42 -33.38
CA PRO A 54 -93.70 11.43 -34.22
C PRO A 54 -92.55 12.10 -33.52
N LEU A 55 -91.40 12.29 -34.21
CA LEU A 55 -90.21 12.85 -33.73
C LEU A 55 -90.10 14.35 -34.09
N SER A 56 -89.50 15.12 -33.20
CA SER A 56 -88.99 16.45 -33.52
C SER A 56 -87.75 16.32 -34.46
N ARG A 57 -87.39 17.40 -35.14
CA ARG A 57 -86.25 17.41 -36.06
C ARG A 57 -84.94 16.99 -35.39
N SER A 58 -84.73 17.41 -34.13
CA SER A 58 -83.56 17.04 -33.35
C SER A 58 -83.56 15.56 -32.93
N GLU A 59 -84.73 15.03 -32.52
CA GLU A 59 -84.83 13.61 -32.17
C GLU A 59 -84.67 12.74 -33.43
N TYR A 60 -85.21 13.18 -34.57
CA TYR A 60 -85.03 12.49 -35.88
C TYR A 60 -83.50 12.39 -36.18
N PHE A 61 -82.71 13.46 -35.95
CA PHE A 61 -81.28 13.46 -36.20
C PHE A 61 -80.53 12.52 -35.26
N GLU A 62 -80.92 12.49 -34.01
CA GLU A 62 -80.32 11.55 -33.05
C GLU A 62 -80.61 10.09 -33.39
N VAL A 63 -81.87 9.78 -33.79
CA VAL A 63 -82.22 8.43 -34.28
C VAL A 63 -81.50 8.10 -35.57
N PHE A 64 -81.34 9.06 -36.50
CA PHE A 64 -80.54 8.91 -37.70
C PHE A 64 -79.07 8.55 -37.35
N LEU A 65 -78.39 9.30 -36.47
CA LEU A 65 -77.08 9.06 -36.09
C LEU A 65 -76.90 7.71 -35.34
N SER A 66 -77.85 7.39 -34.47
CA SER A 66 -77.89 6.12 -33.74
C SER A 66 -78.01 4.93 -34.68
N THR A 67 -78.88 5.05 -35.71
CA THR A 67 -79.12 3.99 -36.73
C THR A 67 -77.85 3.81 -37.60
N LEU A 68 -77.20 4.87 -38.01
CA LEU A 68 -75.94 4.78 -38.73
C LEU A 68 -74.86 4.08 -37.89
N ARG A 69 -74.74 4.44 -36.58
CA ARG A 69 -73.84 3.81 -35.68
C ARG A 69 -74.05 2.33 -35.49
N ALA A 70 -75.32 1.94 -35.34
CA ALA A 70 -75.72 0.50 -35.23
C ALA A 70 -75.35 -0.32 -36.47
N ASN A 71 -75.31 0.33 -37.66
CA ASN A 71 -74.94 -0.30 -38.92
C ASN A 71 -73.47 -0.09 -39.30
N GLY A 72 -72.60 0.32 -38.34
CA GLY A 72 -71.19 0.48 -38.59
C GLY A 72 -70.79 1.66 -39.46
N LEU A 73 -71.69 2.69 -39.52
CA LEU A 73 -71.49 3.92 -40.28
C LEU A 73 -71.37 5.12 -39.35
N VAL A 74 -70.70 6.13 -39.78
CA VAL A 74 -70.48 7.39 -39.00
C VAL A 74 -70.79 8.59 -39.90
N ALA A 75 -71.49 9.60 -39.37
CA ALA A 75 -71.66 10.90 -39.99
C ALA A 75 -70.65 11.90 -39.49
N ILE A 76 -69.71 12.27 -40.34
CA ILE A 76 -68.61 13.23 -39.98
C ILE A 76 -69.09 14.61 -40.47
N PRO A 77 -69.13 15.63 -39.60
CA PRO A 77 -69.57 16.96 -39.99
C PRO A 77 -68.54 17.62 -40.92
N ILE A 78 -69.03 18.13 -42.04
CA ILE A 78 -68.26 18.93 -43.01
C ILE A 78 -68.86 20.34 -43.12
N GLN A 79 -68.24 21.24 -43.87
CA GLN A 79 -68.79 22.56 -44.07
C GLN A 79 -70.11 22.44 -44.89
N GLY A 80 -71.21 22.76 -44.21
CA GLY A 80 -72.53 22.77 -44.81
C GLY A 80 -73.30 21.42 -44.80
N GLY A 81 -72.80 20.36 -44.15
CA GLY A 81 -73.46 19.07 -44.10
C GLY A 81 -72.72 17.98 -43.35
N TYR A 82 -73.00 16.72 -43.73
CA TYR A 82 -72.39 15.53 -43.16
C TYR A 82 -71.87 14.61 -44.25
N ARG A 83 -70.68 13.99 -44.02
CA ARG A 83 -70.23 12.89 -44.84
C ARG A 83 -70.49 11.58 -44.09
N ILE A 84 -71.12 10.65 -44.78
CA ILE A 84 -71.46 9.33 -44.25
C ILE A 84 -70.50 8.33 -44.85
N GLN A 85 -69.79 7.64 -43.99
CA GLN A 85 -68.75 6.67 -44.36
C GLN A 85 -68.71 5.48 -43.37
N PRO A 86 -68.15 4.35 -43.75
CA PRO A 86 -67.88 3.28 -42.79
C PRO A 86 -67.07 3.79 -41.59
N ILE A 87 -67.40 3.29 -40.41
CA ILE A 87 -66.76 3.73 -39.13
C ILE A 87 -65.28 3.37 -39.07
N ASN A 88 -64.86 2.33 -39.84
CA ASN A 88 -63.44 1.94 -39.93
C ASN A 88 -62.64 3.06 -40.62
N GLY A 89 -61.72 3.67 -39.89
CA GLY A 89 -60.91 4.79 -40.34
C GLY A 89 -61.47 6.18 -40.00
N ALA A 90 -62.61 6.29 -39.33
CA ALA A 90 -63.21 7.55 -38.93
C ALA A 90 -62.32 8.41 -38.02
N ALA A 91 -61.45 7.77 -37.19
CA ALA A 91 -60.54 8.45 -36.32
C ALA A 91 -59.40 9.18 -37.06
N SER A 92 -59.13 8.84 -38.32
CA SER A 92 -58.08 9.44 -39.16
C SER A 92 -58.56 10.64 -39.97
N GLU A 93 -59.90 10.86 -40.02
CA GLU A 93 -60.50 11.96 -40.75
C GLU A 93 -60.52 13.27 -39.97
N PRO A 94 -60.38 14.44 -40.60
CA PRO A 94 -60.42 15.73 -39.92
C PRO A 94 -61.82 16.02 -39.34
N THR A 95 -61.99 15.70 -38.07
CA THR A 95 -63.20 16.02 -37.29
C THR A 95 -63.02 17.38 -36.61
N ARG A 96 -64.15 18.13 -36.46
CA ARG A 96 -64.12 19.42 -35.74
C ARG A 96 -63.67 19.21 -34.32
N ILE A 97 -62.59 19.94 -33.90
CA ILE A 97 -62.14 20.01 -32.50
C ILE A 97 -63.24 20.76 -31.74
N THR A 98 -63.96 20.10 -30.86
CA THR A 98 -65.05 20.68 -30.09
C THR A 98 -64.66 20.64 -28.58
N GLN A 99 -64.82 21.78 -27.90
CA GLN A 99 -64.61 21.84 -26.46
C GLN A 99 -65.74 21.28 -25.62
N ARG A 100 -66.97 21.17 -26.23
CA ARG A 100 -68.16 20.50 -25.66
C ARG A 100 -69.01 19.89 -26.77
N ALA A 101 -69.08 18.62 -26.75
CA ALA A 101 -69.96 17.89 -27.68
C ALA A 101 -71.47 18.05 -27.28
N ARG A 102 -72.33 18.43 -28.23
CA ARG A 102 -73.77 18.41 -28.08
C ARG A 102 -74.29 17.27 -28.94
N GLY A 103 -74.78 16.23 -28.31
CA GLY A 103 -75.39 15.08 -29.02
C GLY A 103 -74.54 13.79 -28.86
N GLY A 104 -75.17 12.72 -28.36
CA GLY A 104 -74.47 11.49 -27.92
C GLY A 104 -73.82 10.65 -29.02
N ASN A 105 -74.45 10.65 -30.24
CA ASN A 105 -74.01 9.75 -31.32
C ASN A 105 -73.07 10.43 -32.35
N GLN A 106 -72.57 11.64 -32.09
CA GLN A 106 -71.64 12.32 -32.98
C GLN A 106 -70.20 11.91 -32.70
N PHE A 107 -69.41 11.74 -33.74
CA PHE A 107 -67.96 11.45 -33.62
C PHE A 107 -67.25 12.75 -33.52
N VAL A 108 -66.44 12.91 -32.40
CA VAL A 108 -65.81 14.19 -32.01
C VAL A 108 -64.39 14.00 -31.58
N THR A 109 -63.59 15.05 -31.74
CA THR A 109 -62.25 15.11 -31.20
C THR A 109 -62.22 16.12 -30.06
N GLU A 110 -61.76 15.70 -28.90
CA GLU A 110 -61.58 16.56 -27.74
C GLU A 110 -60.17 16.45 -27.18
N ILE A 111 -59.58 17.58 -26.69
CA ILE A 111 -58.27 17.66 -26.12
C ILE A 111 -58.44 17.94 -24.63
N PHE A 112 -57.93 17.00 -23.81
CA PHE A 112 -57.91 17.13 -22.36
C PHE A 112 -56.50 17.48 -21.91
N ARG A 113 -56.35 18.58 -21.20
CA ARG A 113 -55.10 18.98 -20.54
C ARG A 113 -55.09 18.45 -19.12
N LEU A 114 -54.11 17.61 -18.80
CA LEU A 114 -53.96 17.03 -17.48
C LEU A 114 -53.04 17.89 -16.60
N LYS A 115 -53.35 17.93 -15.31
CA LYS A 115 -52.61 18.76 -14.33
C LYS A 115 -51.80 17.91 -13.35
N ALA A 116 -52.38 16.81 -12.89
CA ALA A 116 -51.82 15.98 -11.84
C ALA A 116 -51.25 14.64 -12.33
N ILE A 117 -51.85 14.12 -13.42
CA ILE A 117 -51.48 12.81 -13.95
C ILE A 117 -50.68 12.96 -15.23
N ASP A 118 -49.72 12.07 -15.45
CA ASP A 118 -49.02 11.97 -16.73
C ASP A 118 -49.93 11.45 -17.84
N ALA A 119 -49.96 12.14 -18.98
CA ALA A 119 -50.78 11.78 -20.10
C ALA A 119 -50.49 10.39 -20.69
N ALA A 120 -49.22 9.93 -20.59
CA ALA A 120 -48.84 8.59 -21.07
C ALA A 120 -49.40 7.48 -20.16
N GLY A 121 -49.39 7.68 -18.85
CA GLY A 121 -49.96 6.73 -17.87
C GLY A 121 -51.49 6.70 -17.94
N ALA A 122 -52.13 7.83 -18.26
CA ALA A 122 -53.59 7.90 -18.41
C ALA A 122 -54.14 7.10 -19.60
N ILE A 123 -53.36 6.89 -20.67
CA ILE A 123 -53.78 6.09 -21.84
C ILE A 123 -54.15 4.67 -21.45
N GLU A 124 -53.36 4.01 -20.61
CA GLU A 124 -53.61 2.61 -20.23
C GLU A 124 -54.96 2.46 -19.51
N THR A 125 -55.30 3.44 -18.67
CA THR A 125 -56.58 3.47 -17.94
C THR A 125 -57.76 3.79 -18.83
N LEU A 126 -57.56 4.64 -19.83
CA LEU A 126 -58.64 5.12 -20.71
C LEU A 126 -58.89 4.22 -21.93
N ARG A 127 -57.88 3.45 -22.37
CA ARG A 127 -58.01 2.57 -23.54
C ARG A 127 -59.18 1.61 -23.49
N PRO A 128 -59.55 0.99 -22.37
CA PRO A 128 -60.70 0.13 -22.29
C PRO A 128 -62.04 0.87 -22.42
N LEU A 129 -62.08 2.20 -22.24
CA LEU A 129 -63.26 3.03 -22.26
C LEU A 129 -63.49 3.67 -23.62
N VAL A 130 -62.51 3.69 -24.48
CA VAL A 130 -62.59 4.18 -25.85
C VAL A 130 -63.26 3.09 -26.73
N SER A 131 -64.16 3.50 -27.61
CA SER A 131 -64.76 2.54 -28.49
C SER A 131 -63.72 1.86 -29.40
N SER A 132 -64.07 0.69 -29.95
CA SER A 132 -63.23 -0.07 -30.88
C SER A 132 -62.82 0.74 -32.13
N GLN A 133 -63.45 1.82 -32.40
CA GLN A 133 -63.23 2.70 -33.56
C GLN A 133 -62.62 4.08 -33.14
N GLY A 134 -62.63 4.37 -31.87
CA GLY A 134 -62.01 5.59 -31.30
C GLY A 134 -60.51 5.48 -31.18
N SER A 135 -59.85 6.58 -30.95
CA SER A 135 -58.47 6.69 -30.74
C SER A 135 -58.12 7.61 -29.53
N VAL A 136 -57.17 7.22 -28.73
CA VAL A 136 -56.62 8.06 -27.68
C VAL A 136 -55.13 8.17 -27.88
N THR A 137 -54.60 9.41 -27.88
CA THR A 137 -53.19 9.70 -28.09
C THR A 137 -52.73 10.71 -27.02
N ALA A 138 -51.53 10.51 -26.46
CA ALA A 138 -50.95 11.46 -25.54
C ALA A 138 -49.92 12.35 -26.24
N ASN A 139 -49.95 13.61 -25.94
CA ASN A 139 -48.84 14.53 -26.17
C ASN A 139 -48.12 14.73 -24.85
N ARG A 140 -46.92 14.17 -24.76
CA ARG A 140 -46.09 14.21 -23.53
C ARG A 140 -45.65 15.62 -23.20
N ASP A 141 -45.20 16.42 -24.18
CA ASP A 141 -44.66 17.74 -23.98
C ASP A 141 -45.69 18.73 -23.43
N ALA A 142 -46.94 18.58 -23.86
CA ALA A 142 -48.05 19.43 -23.42
C ALA A 142 -48.90 18.80 -22.30
N ASN A 143 -48.52 17.60 -21.81
CA ASN A 143 -49.29 16.80 -20.88
C ASN A 143 -50.79 16.76 -21.20
N SER A 144 -51.13 16.47 -22.46
CA SER A 144 -52.49 16.48 -22.96
C SER A 144 -52.87 15.20 -23.68
N LEU A 145 -54.13 14.81 -23.55
CA LEU A 145 -54.71 13.68 -24.23
C LEU A 145 -55.63 14.17 -25.37
N VAL A 146 -55.43 13.61 -26.52
CA VAL A 146 -56.36 13.78 -27.66
C VAL A 146 -57.22 12.53 -27.76
N VAL A 147 -58.52 12.69 -27.54
CA VAL A 147 -59.48 11.60 -27.62
C VAL A 147 -60.41 11.85 -28.83
N VAL A 148 -60.46 10.87 -29.67
CA VAL A 148 -61.32 10.86 -30.85
C VAL A 148 -62.32 9.71 -30.69
N ASP A 149 -63.58 10.00 -30.37
CA ASP A 149 -64.58 8.99 -30.11
C ASP A 149 -65.99 9.60 -30.21
N PHE A 150 -66.99 8.79 -29.98
CA PHE A 150 -68.37 9.28 -29.86
C PHE A 150 -68.57 10.19 -28.66
N ALA A 151 -69.42 11.22 -28.80
CA ALA A 151 -69.61 12.23 -27.79
C ALA A 151 -69.97 11.68 -26.39
N ASP A 152 -70.72 10.58 -26.33
CA ASP A 152 -71.06 9.89 -25.09
C ASP A 152 -69.85 9.34 -24.37
N ASN A 153 -68.97 8.67 -25.12
CA ASN A 153 -67.74 8.11 -24.56
C ASN A 153 -66.79 9.23 -24.11
N VAL A 154 -66.63 10.29 -24.90
CA VAL A 154 -65.87 11.44 -24.61
C VAL A 154 -66.33 12.16 -23.32
N ALA A 155 -67.70 12.29 -23.17
CA ALA A 155 -68.26 12.84 -21.94
C ALA A 155 -68.01 11.97 -20.71
N ARG A 156 -68.06 10.64 -20.87
CA ARG A 156 -67.71 9.69 -19.80
C ARG A 156 -66.21 9.78 -19.44
N ILE A 157 -65.33 9.86 -20.42
CA ILE A 157 -63.89 10.01 -20.22
C ILE A 157 -63.63 11.33 -19.52
N ARG A 158 -64.30 12.43 -19.87
CA ARG A 158 -64.12 13.72 -19.17
C ARG A 158 -64.48 13.62 -17.69
N GLN A 159 -65.69 13.04 -17.38
CA GLN A 159 -66.09 12.88 -15.97
C GLN A 159 -65.06 12.02 -15.14
N LEU A 160 -64.49 11.01 -15.79
CA LEU A 160 -63.48 10.19 -15.15
C LEU A 160 -62.19 10.98 -14.92
N LEU A 161 -61.71 11.70 -15.96
CA LEU A 161 -60.52 12.52 -15.87
C LEU A 161 -60.63 13.62 -14.82
N GLU A 162 -61.80 14.30 -14.71
CA GLU A 162 -62.07 15.32 -13.69
C GLU A 162 -61.99 14.77 -12.25
N ARG A 163 -62.26 13.46 -12.07
CA ARG A 163 -62.11 12.81 -10.75
C ARG A 163 -60.71 12.34 -10.46
N ILE A 164 -59.99 11.91 -11.47
CA ILE A 164 -58.64 11.32 -11.32
C ILE A 164 -57.59 12.43 -11.35
N ASP A 165 -57.72 13.43 -12.22
CA ASP A 165 -56.78 14.54 -12.38
C ASP A 165 -56.94 15.63 -11.29
N ARG A 166 -56.99 15.18 -10.03
CA ARG A 166 -56.96 16.06 -8.87
C ARG A 166 -55.59 16.01 -8.23
N ASP A 167 -54.94 17.15 -8.14
CA ASP A 167 -53.67 17.25 -7.40
C ASP A 167 -53.98 17.18 -5.89
N ASN A 168 -53.85 15.99 -5.35
CA ASN A 168 -53.93 15.76 -3.91
C ASN A 168 -52.55 15.86 -3.26
N ALA A 169 -51.50 16.31 -3.99
CA ALA A 169 -50.16 16.45 -3.46
C ALA A 169 -50.12 17.58 -2.43
N THR A 170 -49.83 17.19 -1.21
CA THR A 170 -49.56 18.12 -0.11
C THR A 170 -48.06 18.29 0.05
N SER A 171 -47.62 19.52 0.28
CA SER A 171 -46.23 19.82 0.63
C SER A 171 -46.15 20.18 2.08
N GLN A 172 -45.23 19.56 2.84
CA GLN A 172 -45.01 19.85 4.24
C GLN A 172 -43.50 19.98 4.52
N ILE A 173 -43.11 20.95 5.33
CA ILE A 173 -41.74 21.16 5.79
C ILE A 173 -41.63 20.70 7.23
N VAL A 174 -40.66 19.84 7.51
CA VAL A 174 -40.35 19.33 8.84
C VAL A 174 -38.96 19.83 9.24
N TYR A 175 -38.89 20.54 10.32
CA TYR A 175 -37.63 21.01 10.91
C TYR A 175 -37.06 19.91 11.83
N LEU A 176 -35.80 19.55 11.62
CA LEU A 176 -35.07 18.58 12.42
C LEU A 176 -34.15 19.32 13.40
N LYS A 177 -34.06 18.81 14.62
CA LYS A 177 -33.25 19.42 15.69
C LYS A 177 -31.97 18.62 15.99
N ASN A 178 -32.04 17.31 15.88
CA ASN A 178 -31.03 16.40 16.39
C ASN A 178 -30.28 15.63 15.30
N VAL A 179 -30.87 15.50 14.10
CA VAL A 179 -30.27 14.80 12.95
C VAL A 179 -30.08 15.75 11.76
N GLY A 180 -29.09 15.50 10.94
CA GLY A 180 -28.90 16.21 9.69
C GLY A 180 -30.00 15.91 8.67
N ALA A 181 -30.61 16.95 8.07
CA ALA A 181 -31.69 16.81 7.11
C ALA A 181 -31.31 15.94 5.90
N ARG A 182 -30.06 15.96 5.47
CA ARG A 182 -29.57 15.13 4.35
C ARG A 182 -29.61 13.64 4.67
N GLU A 183 -29.17 13.24 5.85
CA GLU A 183 -29.14 11.84 6.28
C GLU A 183 -30.54 11.25 6.38
N VAL A 184 -31.47 12.03 6.97
CA VAL A 184 -32.87 11.63 7.08
C VAL A 184 -33.53 11.57 5.69
N ALA A 185 -33.22 12.54 4.81
CA ALA A 185 -33.72 12.55 3.45
C ALA A 185 -33.27 11.32 2.64
N GLU A 186 -32.00 10.93 2.74
CA GLU A 186 -31.47 9.72 2.09
C GLU A 186 -32.17 8.46 2.64
N SER A 187 -32.30 8.36 3.94
CA SER A 187 -32.94 7.23 4.61
C SER A 187 -34.42 7.10 4.20
N LEU A 188 -35.14 8.21 4.18
CA LEU A 188 -36.54 8.26 3.77
C LEU A 188 -36.70 8.02 2.25
N THR A 189 -35.81 8.51 1.43
CA THR A 189 -35.83 8.28 -0.02
C THR A 189 -35.57 6.82 -0.35
N ASN A 190 -34.64 6.16 0.35
CA ASN A 190 -34.39 4.73 0.22
C ASN A 190 -35.61 3.90 0.66
N LEU A 191 -36.32 4.36 1.69
CA LEU A 191 -37.53 3.72 2.18
C LEU A 191 -38.74 3.95 1.25
N ALA A 192 -38.82 5.15 0.60
CA ALA A 192 -39.88 5.45 -0.38
C ALA A 192 -39.79 4.54 -1.61
N GLY A 193 -38.63 3.95 -1.86
CA GLY A 193 -38.40 3.01 -2.96
C GLY A 193 -38.52 3.68 -4.32
N LYS A 194 -37.93 3.09 -5.34
CA LYS A 194 -38.29 3.36 -6.75
C LYS A 194 -39.61 2.67 -6.98
N GLY A 195 -40.63 3.45 -7.37
CA GLY A 195 -41.95 2.89 -7.68
C GLY A 195 -41.83 1.70 -8.61
N ALA A 196 -42.66 0.67 -8.42
CA ALA A 196 -42.74 -0.47 -9.31
C ALA A 196 -43.01 0.04 -10.73
N ASN A 197 -42.23 -0.44 -11.70
CA ASN A 197 -42.31 -0.08 -13.11
C ASN A 197 -41.88 1.36 -13.50
N GLY A 198 -40.94 2.00 -12.74
CA GLY A 198 -40.42 3.31 -13.12
C GLY A 198 -41.35 4.49 -12.87
N SER A 199 -42.42 4.28 -12.11
CA SER A 199 -43.31 5.36 -11.64
C SER A 199 -42.61 6.25 -10.63
N ALA A 200 -42.95 7.53 -10.58
CA ALA A 200 -42.46 8.47 -9.58
C ALA A 200 -42.76 7.94 -8.16
N PRO A 201 -41.85 8.13 -7.19
CA PRO A 201 -42.10 7.70 -5.81
C PRO A 201 -43.31 8.41 -5.23
N PRO A 202 -44.08 7.76 -4.33
CA PRO A 202 -45.34 8.31 -3.78
C PRO A 202 -45.09 9.58 -2.94
N VAL A 203 -43.87 9.78 -2.46
CA VAL A 203 -43.45 10.99 -1.75
C VAL A 203 -42.07 11.37 -2.24
N THR A 204 -41.90 12.64 -2.62
CA THR A 204 -40.61 13.24 -2.91
C THR A 204 -40.06 13.87 -1.64
N VAL A 205 -38.86 13.48 -1.24
CA VAL A 205 -38.14 13.98 -0.06
C VAL A 205 -36.98 14.81 -0.53
N THR A 206 -36.85 16.04 -0.05
CA THR A 206 -35.75 16.95 -0.37
C THR A 206 -35.19 17.54 0.91
N ALA A 207 -33.90 17.46 1.12
CA ALA A 207 -33.23 18.10 2.25
C ALA A 207 -32.97 19.58 1.95
N ILE A 208 -33.21 20.43 2.94
CA ILE A 208 -32.87 21.86 2.96
C ILE A 208 -31.79 22.05 4.02
N ASP A 209 -30.52 21.97 3.58
CA ASP A 209 -29.36 22.00 4.51
C ASP A 209 -29.24 23.31 5.30
N SER A 210 -29.61 24.45 4.70
CA SER A 210 -29.50 25.78 5.33
C SER A 210 -30.36 25.97 6.59
N SER A 211 -31.48 25.26 6.68
CA SER A 211 -32.41 25.33 7.81
C SER A 211 -32.56 24.00 8.54
N ASN A 212 -31.78 23.00 8.21
CA ASN A 212 -31.89 21.64 8.71
C ASN A 212 -33.33 21.11 8.64
N ALA A 213 -33.98 21.26 7.48
CA ALA A 213 -35.37 20.93 7.28
C ALA A 213 -35.55 19.94 6.12
N LEU A 214 -36.63 19.17 6.18
CA LEU A 214 -37.07 18.27 5.11
C LEU A 214 -38.29 18.84 4.44
N ALA A 215 -38.27 18.99 3.13
CA ALA A 215 -39.45 19.24 2.32
C ALA A 215 -39.99 17.91 1.77
N LEU A 216 -41.22 17.60 2.16
CA LEU A 216 -41.95 16.39 1.74
C LEU A 216 -43.08 16.79 0.84
N ARG A 217 -43.18 16.21 -0.35
CA ARG A 217 -44.29 16.41 -1.30
C ARG A 217 -44.83 15.08 -1.79
N GLY A 218 -46.14 14.89 -1.70
CA GLY A 218 -46.78 13.67 -2.15
C GLY A 218 -48.23 13.59 -1.71
N ASP A 219 -48.80 12.40 -1.75
CA ASP A 219 -50.13 12.14 -1.24
C ASP A 219 -50.27 12.48 0.24
N THR A 220 -51.40 13.08 0.65
CA THR A 220 -51.63 13.57 2.02
C THR A 220 -51.39 12.49 3.08
N THR A 221 -51.85 11.26 2.84
CA THR A 221 -51.68 10.14 3.77
C THR A 221 -50.23 9.65 3.84
N ALA A 222 -49.55 9.62 2.71
CA ALA A 222 -48.18 9.25 2.60
C ALA A 222 -47.25 10.31 3.25
N VAL A 223 -47.46 11.59 2.96
CA VAL A 223 -46.72 12.69 3.57
C VAL A 223 -46.86 12.68 5.09
N ALA A 224 -48.07 12.51 5.64
CA ALA A 224 -48.28 12.43 7.09
C ALA A 224 -47.50 11.28 7.74
N ARG A 225 -47.45 10.11 7.08
CA ARG A 225 -46.67 8.96 7.53
C ARG A 225 -45.16 9.26 7.55
N PHE A 226 -44.63 9.88 6.49
CA PHE A 226 -43.25 10.26 6.38
C PHE A 226 -42.85 11.35 7.37
N VAL A 227 -43.77 12.31 7.63
CA VAL A 227 -43.57 13.33 8.70
C VAL A 227 -43.44 12.67 10.07
N ALA A 228 -44.35 11.75 10.42
CA ALA A 228 -44.29 11.03 11.71
C ALA A 228 -42.99 10.22 11.83
N MET A 229 -42.53 9.59 10.73
CA MET A 229 -41.29 8.84 10.69
C MET A 229 -40.06 9.76 10.84
N ALA A 230 -40.02 10.91 10.14
CA ALA A 230 -38.95 11.90 10.27
C ALA A 230 -38.85 12.44 11.71
N GLN A 231 -40.00 12.75 12.32
CA GLN A 231 -40.05 13.18 13.72
C GLN A 231 -39.63 12.11 14.70
N GLY A 232 -40.00 10.85 14.44
CA GLY A 232 -39.54 9.70 15.24
C GLY A 232 -38.02 9.50 15.16
N LEU A 233 -37.43 9.62 13.96
CA LEU A 233 -35.98 9.54 13.76
C LEU A 233 -35.27 10.70 14.48
N ASP A 234 -35.81 11.91 14.41
CA ASP A 234 -35.22 13.08 15.10
C ASP A 234 -35.34 12.97 16.64
N GLN A 235 -36.42 12.39 17.16
CA GLN A 235 -36.57 12.14 18.59
C GLN A 235 -35.62 11.04 19.09
N HIS A 236 -35.46 9.95 18.37
CA HIS A 236 -34.51 8.90 18.73
C HIS A 236 -33.06 9.36 18.63
N ALA A 237 -32.76 10.33 17.78
CA ALA A 237 -31.45 10.94 17.70
C ALA A 237 -31.19 11.97 18.83
N ALA A 238 -32.23 12.53 19.42
CA ALA A 238 -32.09 13.41 20.62
C ALA A 238 -31.46 12.69 21.80
N ASP A 239 -31.62 11.34 21.88
CA ASP A 239 -30.98 10.53 22.90
C ASP A 239 -29.50 10.22 22.64
N GLY A 240 -28.83 10.82 21.63
CA GLY A 240 -27.76 10.06 21.07
C GLY A 240 -26.41 10.61 20.81
N THR A 241 -26.10 11.83 20.55
CA THR A 241 -24.68 12.18 20.33
C THR A 241 -24.03 12.58 21.64
N GLN A 242 -23.47 11.58 22.34
CA GLN A 242 -22.65 11.82 23.52
C GLN A 242 -21.18 11.96 23.12
N ILE A 243 -20.50 12.93 23.72
CA ILE A 243 -19.04 13.07 23.59
C ILE A 243 -18.42 12.41 24.81
N ARG A 244 -17.56 11.42 24.59
CA ARG A 244 -16.76 10.78 25.63
C ARG A 244 -15.28 10.82 25.30
N VAL A 245 -14.48 11.01 26.33
CA VAL A 245 -13.02 10.96 26.27
C VAL A 245 -12.56 9.64 26.85
N TYR A 246 -11.83 8.88 26.07
CA TYR A 246 -11.19 7.62 26.48
C TYR A 246 -9.70 7.88 26.66
N TRP A 247 -9.25 7.76 27.92
CA TRP A 247 -7.83 7.83 28.25
C TRP A 247 -7.23 6.46 28.02
N LEU A 248 -6.14 6.42 27.27
CA LEU A 248 -5.42 5.18 26.96
C LEU A 248 -4.25 5.01 27.94
N GLU A 249 -4.15 3.83 28.52
CA GLU A 249 -3.09 3.49 29.48
C GLU A 249 -1.87 2.87 28.80
N HIS A 250 -2.09 2.11 27.73
CA HIS A 250 -1.06 1.30 27.08
C HIS A 250 -0.95 1.52 25.58
N ALA A 251 -2.08 1.71 24.90
CA ALA A 251 -2.12 1.92 23.47
C ALA A 251 -1.83 3.39 23.12
N ASP A 252 -1.28 3.62 21.93
CA ASP A 252 -1.05 4.96 21.40
C ASP A 252 -2.27 5.46 20.63
N ALA A 253 -2.79 6.62 21.02
CA ALA A 253 -3.94 7.26 20.36
C ALA A 253 -3.69 7.54 18.87
N GLU A 254 -2.44 7.79 18.46
CA GLU A 254 -2.09 8.04 17.07
C GLU A 254 -2.24 6.81 16.20
N GLN A 255 -1.86 5.65 16.73
CA GLN A 255 -1.95 4.37 16.03
C GLN A 255 -3.38 3.79 16.08
N LEU A 256 -4.14 4.08 17.15
CA LEU A 256 -5.49 3.55 17.33
C LEU A 256 -6.53 4.34 16.53
N LEU A 257 -6.34 5.64 16.34
CA LEU A 257 -7.26 6.52 15.63
C LEU A 257 -7.59 6.04 14.21
N PRO A 258 -6.62 5.69 13.34
CA PRO A 258 -6.91 5.23 11.98
C PRO A 258 -7.75 3.95 11.96
N VAL A 259 -7.50 3.04 12.91
CA VAL A 259 -8.25 1.78 13.03
C VAL A 259 -9.72 2.04 13.40
N LEU A 260 -9.95 2.96 14.35
CA LEU A 260 -11.31 3.35 14.73
C LEU A 260 -12.03 4.10 13.62
N GLN A 261 -11.33 4.98 12.89
CA GLN A 261 -11.87 5.68 11.72
C GLN A 261 -12.27 4.70 10.61
N GLN A 262 -11.42 3.71 10.33
CA GLN A 262 -11.72 2.66 9.34
C GLN A 262 -12.92 1.81 9.76
N LEU A 263 -13.05 1.48 11.05
CA LEU A 263 -14.17 0.73 11.60
C LEU A 263 -15.50 1.49 11.45
N LEU A 264 -15.44 2.83 11.52
CA LEU A 264 -16.58 3.72 11.35
C LEU A 264 -16.85 4.11 9.89
N GLY A 265 -16.01 3.68 8.93
CA GLY A 265 -16.10 4.05 7.51
C GLY A 265 -15.74 5.51 7.23
N GLN A 266 -14.98 6.15 8.14
CA GLN A 266 -14.50 7.51 7.95
C GLN A 266 -13.24 7.54 7.07
N PRO A 267 -12.98 8.64 6.36
CA PRO A 267 -11.71 8.80 5.67
C PRO A 267 -10.57 8.76 6.68
N VAL A 268 -9.67 7.79 6.49
CA VAL A 268 -8.53 7.57 7.37
C VAL A 268 -7.57 8.73 7.21
N THR A 269 -7.37 9.50 8.26
CA THR A 269 -6.24 10.42 8.36
C THR A 269 -5.00 9.53 8.56
N GLN A 270 -4.17 9.39 7.53
CA GLN A 270 -2.90 8.66 7.68
C GLN A 270 -2.14 9.33 8.83
N PRO A 271 -1.62 8.56 9.79
CA PRO A 271 -0.73 9.12 10.79
C PRO A 271 0.38 9.81 10.02
N SER A 272 0.63 11.08 10.36
CA SER A 272 1.89 11.71 10.00
C SER A 272 2.95 10.74 10.49
N GLU A 273 3.73 10.16 9.60
CA GLU A 273 4.88 9.34 10.02
C GLU A 273 5.56 10.15 11.11
N ALA A 274 5.56 9.62 12.33
CA ALA A 274 6.37 10.17 13.40
C ALA A 274 7.75 10.39 12.78
N PRO A 275 8.47 11.50 13.11
CA PRO A 275 9.75 11.76 12.51
C PRO A 275 10.56 10.49 12.63
N GLY A 276 10.48 9.70 11.57
CA GLY A 276 11.09 8.40 11.49
C GLY A 276 12.55 8.65 11.74
N PHE A 277 13.14 7.90 12.64
CA PHE A 277 14.56 7.71 12.63
C PHE A 277 14.98 7.69 11.15
N ILE A 278 15.77 8.69 10.79
CA ILE A 278 16.22 8.92 9.42
C ILE A 278 16.71 7.57 8.91
N THR A 279 15.89 6.89 8.15
CA THR A 279 16.39 5.82 7.30
C THR A 279 17.25 6.54 6.29
N SER A 280 18.53 6.62 6.61
CA SER A 280 19.57 6.88 5.63
C SER A 280 19.46 5.72 4.63
N SER A 281 18.55 5.88 3.68
CA SER A 281 18.51 5.07 2.49
C SER A 281 19.76 5.44 1.70
N SER A 282 20.87 4.80 2.02
CA SER A 282 21.94 4.63 1.05
C SER A 282 21.39 3.68 -0.03
N GLY A 283 20.47 4.22 -0.81
CA GLY A 283 19.96 3.59 -2.01
C GLY A 283 21.09 3.52 -3.01
N SER A 284 21.63 2.32 -3.17
CA SER A 284 22.44 1.95 -4.32
C SER A 284 21.64 2.20 -5.59
N ALA A 285 21.81 3.38 -6.15
CA ALA A 285 21.41 3.65 -7.53
C ALA A 285 22.42 2.95 -8.44
N PHE A 286 22.25 1.65 -8.66
CA PHE A 286 22.86 0.97 -9.77
C PHE A 286 21.94 1.07 -11.00
N GLY A 287 22.34 1.89 -11.93
CA GLY A 287 22.29 1.70 -13.37
C GLY A 287 20.93 1.59 -14.05
N LYS A 288 20.53 2.69 -14.67
CA LYS A 288 20.09 2.59 -16.06
C LYS A 288 20.53 3.81 -16.84
N SER A 289 21.63 3.64 -17.55
CA SER A 289 22.08 4.46 -18.67
C SER A 289 21.04 4.42 -19.79
N GLY A 290 20.67 5.57 -20.30
CA GLY A 290 19.79 5.65 -21.46
C GLY A 290 19.49 7.09 -21.85
N SER A 291 20.41 7.70 -22.50
CA SER A 291 20.40 8.69 -23.63
C SER A 291 19.37 9.83 -23.67
N SER A 292 19.99 10.95 -23.91
CA SER A 292 19.70 12.03 -24.85
C SER A 292 18.83 13.21 -24.41
N SER A 293 19.52 14.30 -24.18
CA SER A 293 19.42 15.61 -24.84
C SER A 293 18.04 16.26 -24.96
N THR A 294 17.86 17.40 -24.37
CA THR A 294 17.92 18.72 -25.00
C THR A 294 17.47 19.80 -24.05
N ALA A 295 18.25 20.82 -23.95
CA ALA A 295 17.94 22.05 -23.25
C ALA A 295 16.83 22.81 -23.98
N ALA A 296 15.85 23.31 -23.21
CA ALA A 296 15.08 24.48 -23.61
C ALA A 296 14.62 25.26 -22.38
N THR A 297 15.14 26.42 -22.30
CA THR A 297 14.79 27.56 -21.47
C THR A 297 13.34 27.97 -21.72
N SER A 298 12.48 28.08 -20.68
CA SER A 298 11.36 29.03 -20.74
C SER A 298 10.80 29.33 -19.32
N SER A 299 10.48 30.58 -19.19
CA SER A 299 10.03 31.38 -18.07
C SER A 299 8.68 30.95 -17.46
N PRO A 300 8.34 31.42 -16.24
CA PRO A 300 7.14 31.00 -15.51
C PRO A 300 5.91 31.78 -15.97
N THR A 301 4.81 31.09 -16.22
CA THR A 301 3.47 31.68 -16.37
C THR A 301 2.51 30.95 -15.39
N PRO A 302 1.52 31.66 -14.81
CA PRO A 302 0.79 31.21 -13.65
C PRO A 302 -0.29 30.15 -13.96
N SER A 303 -0.47 29.26 -13.01
CA SER A 303 -1.44 28.16 -13.00
C SER A 303 -2.89 28.61 -13.09
N PRO A 304 -3.75 27.86 -13.80
CA PRO A 304 -5.16 27.83 -13.52
C PRO A 304 -5.54 26.67 -12.60
N THR A 305 -6.44 26.95 -11.72
CA THR A 305 -7.17 26.10 -10.77
C THR A 305 -7.64 24.78 -11.42
N PRO A 306 -7.47 23.62 -10.79
CA PRO A 306 -8.09 22.39 -11.28
C PRO A 306 -9.53 22.30 -10.78
N THR A 307 -10.44 22.31 -11.70
CA THR A 307 -11.82 21.86 -11.52
C THR A 307 -11.80 20.34 -11.33
N SER A 308 -12.20 19.89 -10.16
CA SER A 308 -12.39 18.48 -9.86
C SER A 308 -13.68 17.95 -10.46
N SER A 309 -13.59 17.11 -11.46
CA SER A 309 -14.64 16.15 -11.81
C SER A 309 -13.96 14.80 -12.10
N GLY A 310 -14.03 13.93 -11.15
CA GLY A 310 -13.52 12.57 -11.25
C GLY A 310 -14.30 11.66 -10.34
N THR A 311 -15.49 11.25 -10.82
CA THR A 311 -16.22 10.10 -10.28
C THR A 311 -15.38 8.85 -10.46
N SER A 312 -14.84 8.31 -9.39
CA SER A 312 -14.36 6.93 -9.36
C SER A 312 -15.16 6.15 -8.33
N SER A 313 -16.14 5.43 -8.85
CA SER A 313 -16.80 4.33 -8.18
C SER A 313 -15.80 3.20 -7.95
N GLY A 314 -15.24 3.13 -6.75
CA GLY A 314 -14.47 2.02 -6.23
C GLY A 314 -15.28 1.32 -5.15
N SER A 315 -15.99 0.27 -5.52
CA SER A 315 -16.63 -0.66 -4.58
C SER A 315 -15.56 -1.42 -3.82
N GLY A 316 -15.25 -0.96 -2.61
CA GLY A 316 -14.58 -1.72 -1.57
C GLY A 316 -15.58 -1.89 -0.43
N ALA A 317 -16.39 -2.94 -0.49
CA ALA A 317 -17.25 -3.32 0.61
C ALA A 317 -16.37 -3.88 1.76
N GLY A 318 -15.78 -2.98 2.53
CA GLY A 318 -15.37 -3.29 3.89
C GLY A 318 -16.63 -3.32 4.73
N ALA A 319 -16.88 -4.44 5.41
CA ALA A 319 -17.96 -4.58 6.38
C ALA A 319 -17.69 -3.63 7.56
N GLY A 320 -17.91 -2.34 7.36
CA GLY A 320 -17.98 -1.36 8.42
C GLY A 320 -19.21 -1.68 9.28
N ILE A 321 -19.10 -1.54 10.57
CA ILE A 321 -20.24 -1.56 11.48
C ILE A 321 -21.20 -0.50 10.95
N ALA A 322 -22.39 -0.93 10.49
CA ALA A 322 -23.41 -0.01 10.03
C ALA A 322 -23.78 0.94 11.18
N THR A 323 -23.23 2.13 11.16
CA THR A 323 -23.47 3.15 12.16
C THR A 323 -24.69 3.94 11.76
N HIS A 324 -25.78 3.81 12.51
CA HIS A 324 -26.93 4.66 12.40
C HIS A 324 -26.62 5.97 13.16
N GLY A 325 -26.04 6.95 12.48
CA GLY A 325 -25.77 8.28 13.02
C GLY A 325 -24.32 8.75 12.82
N PRO A 326 -24.07 10.08 12.83
CA PRO A 326 -22.75 10.65 12.67
C PRO A 326 -21.88 10.29 13.89
N ALA A 327 -20.92 9.41 13.71
CA ALA A 327 -19.91 9.11 14.72
C ALA A 327 -18.60 9.79 14.30
N VAL A 328 -18.00 10.60 15.16
CA VAL A 328 -16.73 11.27 14.92
C VAL A 328 -15.72 10.81 15.96
N VAL A 329 -14.56 10.37 15.50
CA VAL A 329 -13.44 9.99 16.36
C VAL A 329 -12.25 10.87 16.05
N THR A 330 -11.69 11.47 17.10
CA THR A 330 -10.50 12.32 17.01
C THR A 330 -9.58 12.09 18.19
N ARG A 331 -8.29 12.38 18.03
CA ARG A 331 -7.34 12.32 19.15
C ARG A 331 -7.16 13.70 19.79
N TYR A 332 -6.85 13.73 21.07
CA TYR A 332 -6.38 14.90 21.74
C TYR A 332 -4.85 14.97 21.73
N GLN A 333 -4.30 16.00 21.07
CA GLN A 333 -2.84 16.09 20.88
C GLN A 333 -2.06 16.37 22.17
N GLY A 334 -2.71 16.89 23.20
CA GLY A 334 -2.08 17.23 24.48
C GLY A 334 -1.96 16.05 25.45
N ALA A 335 -2.62 14.92 25.17
CA ALA A 335 -2.57 13.73 26.01
C ALA A 335 -2.92 12.48 25.21
N ASN A 336 -2.57 11.31 25.75
CA ASN A 336 -2.88 10.02 25.12
C ASN A 336 -4.36 9.67 25.32
N ALA A 337 -5.24 10.37 24.60
CA ALA A 337 -6.68 10.24 24.72
C ALA A 337 -7.38 10.32 23.35
N ILE A 338 -8.48 9.56 23.25
CA ILE A 338 -9.36 9.55 22.08
C ILE A 338 -10.70 10.15 22.49
N ILE A 339 -11.17 11.12 21.70
CA ILE A 339 -12.47 11.73 21.85
C ILE A 339 -13.41 11.08 20.85
N VAL A 340 -14.49 10.51 21.33
CA VAL A 340 -15.53 9.88 20.53
C VAL A 340 -16.84 10.67 20.70
N ALA A 341 -17.35 11.20 19.61
CA ALA A 341 -18.67 11.79 19.52
C ALA A 341 -19.57 10.85 18.72
N ALA A 342 -20.45 10.13 19.37
CA ALA A 342 -21.32 9.13 18.74
C ALA A 342 -22.60 8.90 19.56
N ASN A 343 -23.58 8.22 18.98
CA ASN A 343 -24.76 7.79 19.71
C ASN A 343 -24.40 6.74 20.79
N SER A 344 -25.28 6.51 21.75
CA SER A 344 -25.01 5.66 22.92
C SER A 344 -24.63 4.21 22.55
N ASP A 345 -25.18 3.66 21.48
CA ASP A 345 -24.90 2.28 21.04
C ASP A 345 -23.53 2.15 20.39
N VAL A 346 -23.18 3.09 19.51
CA VAL A 346 -21.85 3.15 18.87
C VAL A 346 -20.79 3.46 19.93
N GLN A 347 -21.10 4.36 20.88
CA GLN A 347 -20.22 4.71 21.99
C GLN A 347 -19.87 3.48 22.85
N ARG A 348 -20.87 2.65 23.19
CA ARG A 348 -20.66 1.42 23.94
C ARG A 348 -19.80 0.42 23.17
N LYS A 349 -20.10 0.20 21.87
CA LYS A 349 -19.32 -0.70 21.01
C LYS A 349 -17.87 -0.21 20.85
N LEU A 350 -17.68 1.08 20.59
CA LEU A 350 -16.34 1.66 20.46
C LEU A 350 -15.57 1.61 21.79
N GLY A 351 -16.25 1.89 22.93
CA GLY A 351 -15.64 1.78 24.24
C GLY A 351 -15.19 0.36 24.57
N GLU A 352 -15.95 -0.65 24.14
CA GLU A 352 -15.53 -2.05 24.27
C GLU A 352 -14.34 -2.39 23.39
N VAL A 353 -14.34 -1.96 22.12
CA VAL A 353 -13.21 -2.15 21.20
C VAL A 353 -11.95 -1.43 21.73
N ILE A 354 -12.08 -0.19 22.19
CA ILE A 354 -10.95 0.57 22.76
C ILE A 354 -10.37 -0.19 23.97
N ARG A 355 -11.21 -0.71 24.89
CA ARG A 355 -10.77 -1.47 26.06
C ARG A 355 -10.07 -2.78 25.70
N GLN A 356 -10.52 -3.47 24.63
CA GLN A 356 -9.87 -4.67 24.13
C GLN A 356 -8.52 -4.39 23.45
N LEU A 357 -8.37 -3.23 22.84
CA LEU A 357 -7.14 -2.82 22.16
C LEU A 357 -6.13 -2.11 23.09
N ASP A 358 -6.61 -1.53 24.20
CA ASP A 358 -5.75 -0.86 25.20
C ASP A 358 -5.18 -1.86 26.19
N THR A 359 -4.42 -2.82 25.70
CA THR A 359 -3.74 -3.82 26.49
C THR A 359 -2.24 -3.56 26.53
N ARG A 360 -1.59 -3.95 27.64
CA ARG A 360 -0.15 -3.82 27.78
C ARG A 360 0.56 -4.59 26.68
N ARG A 361 1.37 -3.89 25.89
CA ARG A 361 2.20 -4.52 24.87
C ARG A 361 3.36 -5.27 25.50
N GLU A 362 3.56 -6.49 25.08
CA GLU A 362 4.70 -7.29 25.47
C GLU A 362 5.98 -6.72 24.84
N GLN A 363 7.09 -6.90 25.52
CA GLN A 363 8.41 -6.50 25.03
C GLN A 363 9.21 -7.75 24.68
N VAL A 364 10.05 -7.66 23.70
CA VAL A 364 10.96 -8.74 23.32
C VAL A 364 12.40 -8.24 23.45
N LEU A 365 13.16 -8.92 24.24
CA LEU A 365 14.61 -8.81 24.23
C LEU A 365 15.15 -9.75 23.18
N VAL A 366 15.89 -9.22 22.21
CA VAL A 366 16.57 -9.99 21.17
C VAL A 366 18.07 -9.94 21.43
N GLU A 367 18.67 -11.10 21.63
CA GLU A 367 20.10 -11.28 21.82
C GLU A 367 20.64 -12.07 20.63
N ALA A 368 21.66 -11.54 19.96
CA ALA A 368 22.39 -12.26 18.94
C ALA A 368 23.79 -12.63 19.44
N ILE A 369 24.31 -13.76 19.00
CA ILE A 369 25.67 -14.21 19.27
C ILE A 369 26.33 -14.50 17.93
N ILE A 370 27.40 -13.80 17.63
CA ILE A 370 28.17 -13.95 16.41
C ILE A 370 29.53 -14.49 16.83
N VAL A 371 29.86 -15.66 16.36
CA VAL A 371 31.16 -16.31 16.61
C VAL A 371 31.86 -16.50 15.28
N GLU A 372 33.05 -15.95 15.17
CA GLU A 372 33.93 -16.17 14.03
C GLU A 372 35.27 -16.71 14.52
N ILE A 373 35.58 -17.91 14.08
CA ILE A 373 36.85 -18.56 14.37
C ILE A 373 37.61 -18.66 13.06
N SER A 374 38.78 -18.05 12.99
CA SER A 374 39.66 -18.18 11.83
C SER A 374 40.99 -18.80 12.23
N ASP A 375 41.44 -19.76 11.46
CA ASP A 375 42.68 -20.50 11.61
C ASP A 375 43.48 -20.34 10.30
N ASN A 376 44.61 -19.67 10.39
CA ASN A 376 45.53 -19.42 9.30
C ASN A 376 46.84 -20.17 9.53
N ALA A 377 47.10 -21.21 8.78
CA ALA A 377 48.33 -21.98 8.84
C ALA A 377 49.13 -21.81 7.55
N ALA A 378 50.31 -21.30 7.66
CA ALA A 378 51.23 -21.15 6.54
C ALA A 378 52.56 -21.90 6.80
N ARG A 379 53.00 -22.68 5.83
CA ARG A 379 54.27 -23.39 5.86
C ARG A 379 55.00 -23.19 4.55
N LYS A 380 56.27 -22.78 4.66
CA LYS A 380 57.17 -22.64 3.51
C LYS A 380 58.45 -23.37 3.79
N LEU A 381 58.96 -24.12 2.82
CA LEU A 381 60.24 -24.77 2.88
C LEU A 381 60.86 -24.77 1.48
N GLY A 382 62.04 -24.23 1.36
CA GLY A 382 62.76 -24.20 0.08
C GLY A 382 64.26 -23.97 0.25
N VAL A 383 65.03 -24.52 -0.66
CA VAL A 383 66.45 -24.29 -0.76
C VAL A 383 66.73 -23.61 -2.07
N GLN A 384 67.48 -22.51 -2.00
CA GLN A 384 67.91 -21.74 -3.16
C GLN A 384 69.41 -21.87 -3.35
N PHE A 385 69.87 -21.92 -4.58
CA PHE A 385 71.28 -21.98 -4.94
C PHE A 385 71.67 -20.88 -5.93
N LEU A 386 72.87 -20.42 -5.82
CA LEU A 386 73.53 -19.51 -6.75
C LEU A 386 74.95 -19.99 -7.03
N LEU A 387 75.28 -20.08 -8.28
CA LEU A 387 76.66 -20.28 -8.76
C LEU A 387 76.90 -19.24 -9.86
N GLY A 388 77.94 -18.44 -9.76
CA GLY A 388 78.28 -17.44 -10.78
C GLY A 388 79.70 -16.92 -10.56
N GLY A 389 80.30 -16.38 -11.61
CA GLY A 389 81.63 -15.77 -11.50
C GLY A 389 82.19 -15.30 -12.85
N LYS A 390 83.40 -14.82 -12.90
CA LYS A 390 84.03 -14.16 -14.02
C LYS A 390 84.19 -15.09 -15.25
N ASN A 391 84.41 -16.41 -14.99
CA ASN A 391 84.68 -17.42 -16.02
C ASN A 391 83.85 -18.69 -15.78
N THR A 392 82.81 -18.65 -14.98
CA THR A 392 81.91 -19.76 -14.65
C THR A 392 80.52 -19.53 -15.19
N PRO A 393 79.78 -20.54 -15.61
CA PRO A 393 78.40 -20.35 -16.04
C PRO A 393 77.58 -19.81 -14.86
N PHE A 394 76.65 -18.90 -15.15
CA PHE A 394 75.73 -18.39 -14.17
C PHE A 394 74.55 -19.39 -14.04
N LEU A 395 74.38 -19.90 -12.83
CA LEU A 395 73.28 -20.78 -12.45
C LEU A 395 72.65 -20.26 -11.16
N ALA A 396 71.39 -19.98 -11.16
CA ALA A 396 70.66 -19.55 -9.98
C ALA A 396 69.24 -20.16 -9.95
N THR A 397 68.81 -20.49 -8.78
CA THR A 397 67.41 -20.80 -8.51
C THR A 397 66.71 -19.56 -8.04
N ASN A 398 65.56 -19.28 -8.63
CA ASN A 398 64.71 -18.18 -8.19
C ASN A 398 63.30 -18.73 -8.00
N TYR A 399 62.85 -18.79 -6.77
CA TYR A 399 61.51 -19.22 -6.42
C TYR A 399 60.69 -18.03 -5.98
N SER A 400 59.48 -17.93 -6.51
CA SER A 400 58.59 -16.78 -6.24
C SER A 400 58.08 -16.73 -4.78
N ASN A 401 58.17 -17.87 -4.09
CA ASN A 401 57.69 -18.06 -2.73
C ASN A 401 58.78 -18.03 -1.66
N ALA A 402 60.04 -17.70 -2.04
CA ALA A 402 61.20 -17.73 -1.14
C ALA A 402 61.70 -16.30 -0.81
N ASP A 403 61.63 -15.95 0.45
CA ASP A 403 62.21 -14.73 1.02
C ASP A 403 63.12 -15.10 2.20
N PRO A 404 64.36 -14.61 2.30
CA PRO A 404 65.04 -13.72 1.33
C PRO A 404 65.44 -14.45 0.02
N ASN A 405 65.56 -13.70 -1.07
CA ASN A 405 65.90 -14.22 -2.38
C ASN A 405 67.42 -14.38 -2.52
N ILE A 406 67.88 -15.54 -3.03
CA ILE A 406 69.28 -15.82 -3.23
C ILE A 406 69.98 -14.89 -4.23
N LEU A 407 69.21 -14.38 -5.24
CA LEU A 407 69.77 -13.47 -6.25
C LEU A 407 70.18 -12.16 -5.64
N THR A 408 69.37 -11.60 -4.73
CA THR A 408 69.69 -10.34 -4.03
C THR A 408 70.80 -10.51 -3.04
N LEU A 409 70.72 -11.53 -2.19
CA LEU A 409 71.76 -11.80 -1.18
C LEU A 409 73.07 -12.28 -1.84
N GLY A 410 73.00 -13.20 -2.78
CA GLY A 410 74.17 -13.70 -3.49
C GLY A 410 74.79 -12.63 -4.38
N GLY A 411 73.99 -11.76 -4.99
CA GLY A 411 74.49 -10.60 -5.72
C GLY A 411 75.25 -9.61 -4.85
N ALA A 412 74.72 -9.30 -3.66
CA ALA A 412 75.42 -8.45 -2.68
C ALA A 412 76.71 -9.09 -2.17
N ALA A 413 76.65 -10.41 -1.89
CA ALA A 413 77.88 -11.14 -1.46
C ALA A 413 78.85 -11.21 -2.59
N ALA A 414 78.46 -11.45 -3.82
CA ALA A 414 79.38 -11.41 -4.96
C ALA A 414 79.98 -10.05 -5.19
N ASN A 415 79.17 -8.98 -5.02
CA ASN A 415 79.68 -7.60 -5.06
C ASN A 415 80.80 -7.34 -4.02
N TYR A 416 80.61 -7.86 -2.80
CA TYR A 416 81.59 -7.76 -1.74
C TYR A 416 82.85 -8.65 -1.99
N LEU A 417 82.64 -9.89 -2.38
CA LEU A 417 83.74 -10.84 -2.57
C LEU A 417 84.55 -10.56 -3.84
N LEU A 418 83.92 -10.28 -4.95
CA LEU A 418 84.54 -10.00 -6.25
C LEU A 418 85.08 -8.58 -6.35
N GLY A 419 84.48 -7.61 -5.65
CA GLY A 419 84.98 -6.25 -5.56
C GLY A 419 86.21 -6.01 -4.70
N ARG A 420 86.62 -7.04 -4.00
CA ARG A 420 87.83 -6.98 -3.10
C ARG A 420 89.09 -7.02 -3.98
N GLN A 421 89.77 -5.89 -4.05
CA GLN A 421 91.10 -5.81 -4.67
C GLN A 421 92.14 -5.70 -3.58
N THR A 422 93.07 -6.62 -3.63
CA THR A 422 94.22 -6.59 -2.71
C THR A 422 95.47 -6.27 -3.48
N SER A 423 96.04 -5.11 -3.22
CA SER A 423 97.32 -4.70 -3.80
C SER A 423 98.37 -4.69 -2.72
N THR A 424 99.49 -5.40 -2.99
CA THR A 424 100.64 -5.41 -2.09
C THR A 424 101.67 -4.49 -2.66
N SER A 425 102.00 -3.41 -1.96
CA SER A 425 103.07 -2.48 -2.32
C SER A 425 104.43 -3.13 -2.13
N SER A 426 105.40 -2.59 -2.80
CA SER A 426 106.77 -3.08 -2.78
C SER A 426 107.42 -2.96 -1.36
N ASP A 427 106.81 -2.22 -0.45
CA ASP A 427 107.25 -2.09 0.95
C ASP A 427 106.66 -3.17 1.90
N GLY A 428 105.89 -4.16 1.34
CA GLY A 428 105.26 -5.20 2.11
C GLY A 428 103.92 -4.78 2.70
N SER A 429 103.45 -3.57 2.50
CA SER A 429 102.11 -3.11 2.93
C SER A 429 101.03 -3.63 1.97
N THR A 430 100.03 -4.30 2.58
CA THR A 430 98.91 -4.85 1.81
C THR A 430 97.72 -3.94 2.07
N THR A 431 97.26 -3.25 1.02
CA THR A 431 96.05 -2.44 1.05
C THR A 431 94.92 -3.18 0.32
N THR A 432 93.84 -3.40 1.04
CA THR A 432 92.63 -3.98 0.44
C THR A 432 91.62 -2.89 0.20
N THR A 433 91.30 -2.64 -1.06
CA THR A 433 90.26 -1.72 -1.52
C THR A 433 89.04 -2.51 -1.91
N TYR A 434 87.90 -1.98 -1.59
CA TYR A 434 86.60 -2.55 -2.02
C TYR A 434 86.02 -1.69 -3.15
N ASP A 435 85.90 -2.27 -4.30
CA ASP A 435 85.25 -1.66 -5.38
C ASP A 435 83.87 -2.31 -5.54
N ASN A 436 82.79 -1.53 -5.75
CA ASN A 436 81.47 -2.06 -5.87
C ASN A 436 81.09 -2.20 -7.38
N PRO A 437 81.50 -3.28 -8.02
CA PRO A 437 81.31 -3.46 -9.46
C PRO A 437 79.84 -3.54 -9.90
N LEU A 438 78.92 -3.90 -8.96
CA LEU A 438 77.50 -3.99 -9.22
C LEU A 438 76.68 -2.82 -8.64
N GLY A 439 77.35 -1.82 -8.02
CA GLY A 439 76.71 -0.65 -7.43
C GLY A 439 76.14 -0.87 -6.03
N SER A 440 75.92 0.23 -5.29
CA SER A 440 75.35 0.16 -3.90
C SER A 440 73.89 -0.28 -3.84
N GLY A 441 73.13 -0.10 -4.90
CA GLY A 441 71.68 -0.47 -4.88
C GLY A 441 71.40 -1.95 -4.64
N ILE A 442 72.33 -2.87 -5.00
CA ILE A 442 72.12 -4.29 -4.77
C ILE A 442 72.38 -4.67 -3.30
N THR A 443 73.28 -3.97 -2.61
CA THR A 443 73.52 -4.16 -1.19
C THR A 443 72.39 -3.65 -0.34
N ASP A 444 71.79 -2.51 -0.75
CA ASP A 444 70.61 -1.96 -0.10
C ASP A 444 69.39 -2.85 -0.30
N ALA A 445 69.20 -3.39 -1.53
CA ALA A 445 68.14 -4.36 -1.80
C ALA A 445 68.32 -5.67 -1.01
N ALA A 446 69.53 -6.11 -0.82
CA ALA A 446 69.82 -7.29 0.02
C ALA A 446 69.54 -7.03 1.49
N ALA A 447 69.93 -5.85 2.03
CA ALA A 447 69.62 -5.47 3.38
C ALA A 447 68.11 -5.39 3.62
N GLN A 448 67.35 -4.77 2.71
CA GLN A 448 65.88 -4.75 2.78
C GLN A 448 65.26 -6.15 2.66
N SER A 449 65.81 -7.02 1.81
CA SER A 449 65.33 -8.42 1.69
C SER A 449 65.52 -9.20 2.99
N ILE A 450 66.61 -8.97 3.72
CA ILE A 450 66.86 -9.56 5.04
C ILE A 450 65.90 -8.99 6.08
N LEU A 451 65.76 -7.66 6.13
CA LEU A 451 64.83 -7.00 7.09
C LEU A 451 63.39 -7.39 6.91
N ASN A 452 62.97 -7.64 5.69
CA ASN A 452 61.61 -8.06 5.37
C ASN A 452 61.41 -9.58 5.45
N ALA A 453 62.48 -10.34 5.66
CA ALA A 453 62.39 -11.79 5.73
C ALA A 453 61.65 -12.27 6.96
N THR A 454 60.68 -13.15 6.76
CA THR A 454 59.86 -13.76 7.81
C THR A 454 60.21 -15.22 8.00
N GLY A 455 60.38 -15.65 9.25
CA GLY A 455 60.70 -17.03 9.59
C GLY A 455 62.18 -17.31 9.74
N GLY A 456 62.57 -18.57 9.76
CA GLY A 456 63.94 -18.99 9.83
C GLY A 456 64.58 -19.11 8.45
N PHE A 457 65.67 -18.46 8.28
CA PHE A 457 66.51 -18.68 7.10
C PHE A 457 67.99 -18.82 7.54
N GLY A 458 68.68 -19.62 6.80
CA GLY A 458 70.11 -19.82 7.02
C GLY A 458 70.77 -20.15 5.71
N GLY A 459 71.97 -19.66 5.54
CA GLY A 459 72.69 -19.90 4.30
C GLY A 459 74.17 -19.59 4.42
N ALA A 460 74.90 -19.99 3.40
CA ALA A 460 76.29 -19.67 3.27
C ALA A 460 76.60 -19.21 1.86
N VAL A 461 77.41 -18.22 1.70
CA VAL A 461 78.01 -17.83 0.43
C VAL A 461 79.51 -17.97 0.55
N THR A 462 80.13 -18.70 -0.37
CA THR A 462 81.51 -18.97 -0.39
C THR A 462 82.15 -18.70 -1.74
N GLU A 463 83.43 -18.40 -1.77
CA GLU A 463 84.21 -18.23 -2.97
C GLU A 463 84.81 -19.59 -3.38
N ILE A 464 84.66 -20.01 -4.63
CA ILE A 464 85.25 -21.19 -5.19
C ILE A 464 86.37 -20.75 -6.13
N GLY A 465 87.61 -20.94 -5.65
CA GLY A 465 88.80 -20.39 -6.32
C GLY A 465 88.81 -18.88 -6.26
N LYS A 466 89.39 -18.21 -7.28
CA LYS A 466 89.52 -16.74 -7.28
C LYS A 466 88.41 -16.00 -8.10
N ASN A 467 87.55 -16.77 -8.77
CA ASN A 467 86.63 -16.17 -9.78
C ASN A 467 85.21 -16.66 -9.72
N ALA A 468 84.82 -17.50 -8.78
CA ALA A 468 83.46 -18.04 -8.71
C ALA A 468 82.90 -17.93 -7.28
N VAL A 469 81.61 -17.63 -7.17
CA VAL A 469 80.86 -17.55 -5.92
C VAL A 469 79.80 -18.62 -5.93
N PHE A 470 79.71 -19.41 -4.89
CA PHE A 470 78.63 -20.33 -4.62
C PHE A 470 77.85 -19.88 -3.40
N GLY A 471 76.50 -19.85 -3.53
CA GLY A 471 75.59 -19.53 -2.41
C GLY A 471 74.49 -20.57 -2.29
N ALA A 472 74.15 -20.85 -1.05
CA ALA A 472 72.98 -21.68 -0.74
C ALA A 472 72.20 -21.07 0.41
N ILE A 473 70.90 -20.93 0.31
CA ILE A 473 70.02 -20.44 1.35
C ILE A 473 68.87 -21.43 1.56
N LEU A 474 68.63 -21.80 2.81
CA LEU A 474 67.48 -22.55 3.27
C LEU A 474 66.47 -21.58 3.89
N ASN A 475 65.27 -21.56 3.41
CA ASN A 475 64.15 -20.81 3.95
C ASN A 475 63.13 -21.79 4.56
N ALA A 476 62.79 -21.61 5.83
CA ALA A 476 61.82 -22.43 6.53
C ALA A 476 60.94 -21.55 7.40
N VAL A 477 59.63 -21.62 7.13
CA VAL A 477 58.64 -20.84 7.88
C VAL A 477 57.47 -21.74 8.24
N LYS A 478 57.04 -21.69 9.48
CA LYS A 478 55.79 -22.24 9.97
C LYS A 478 55.10 -21.14 10.77
N SER A 479 53.95 -20.70 10.34
CA SER A 479 53.13 -19.70 11.02
C SER A 479 51.74 -20.27 11.22
N ASP A 480 51.26 -20.32 12.44
CA ASP A 480 49.92 -20.71 12.79
C ASP A 480 49.29 -19.52 13.55
N THR A 481 48.21 -18.96 13.05
CA THR A 481 47.50 -17.82 13.64
C THR A 481 46.03 -18.19 13.82
N GLU A 482 45.61 -18.17 15.07
CA GLU A 482 44.20 -18.39 15.44
C GLU A 482 43.60 -17.05 15.87
N SER A 483 42.39 -16.76 15.38
CA SER A 483 41.60 -15.60 15.78
C SER A 483 40.19 -16.02 16.14
N ASN A 484 39.72 -15.59 17.28
CA ASN A 484 38.38 -15.83 17.75
C ASN A 484 37.70 -14.49 18.05
N VAL A 485 36.67 -14.16 17.27
CA VAL A 485 35.84 -12.95 17.42
C VAL A 485 34.48 -13.37 17.94
N LEU A 486 34.11 -12.85 19.09
CA LEU A 486 32.83 -13.04 19.72
C LEU A 486 32.14 -11.69 19.90
N SER A 487 30.95 -11.55 19.32
CA SER A 487 30.13 -10.34 19.45
C SER A 487 28.73 -10.72 19.90
N THR A 488 28.19 -10.01 20.88
CA THR A 488 26.89 -10.29 21.48
C THR A 488 26.02 -9.03 21.53
N PRO A 489 25.55 -8.50 20.38
CA PRO A 489 24.63 -7.39 20.38
C PRO A 489 23.27 -7.81 20.93
N SER A 490 22.62 -6.88 21.63
CA SER A 490 21.30 -7.13 22.20
C SER A 490 20.48 -5.86 22.27
N ILE A 491 19.20 -5.97 21.95
CA ILE A 491 18.26 -4.84 21.94
C ILE A 491 16.90 -5.29 22.45
N MET A 492 16.20 -4.40 23.13
CA MET A 492 14.85 -4.61 23.59
C MET A 492 13.90 -3.73 22.79
N THR A 493 12.77 -4.27 22.35
CA THR A 493 11.75 -3.54 21.61
C THR A 493 10.35 -4.01 21.99
N LEU A 494 9.33 -3.21 21.70
CA LEU A 494 7.94 -3.60 21.82
C LEU A 494 7.54 -4.57 20.71
N ASP A 495 6.52 -5.37 20.97
CA ASP A 495 5.91 -6.21 19.94
C ASP A 495 5.50 -5.40 18.71
N ASN A 496 5.82 -5.93 17.53
CA ASN A 496 5.56 -5.34 16.20
C ASN A 496 6.23 -3.98 15.95
N GLN A 497 7.23 -3.58 16.75
CA GLN A 497 8.03 -2.36 16.53
C GLN A 497 9.44 -2.70 16.08
N GLN A 498 9.95 -1.89 15.14
CA GLN A 498 11.32 -2.00 14.67
C GLN A 498 12.25 -1.28 15.63
N ALA A 499 13.37 -1.92 15.94
CA ALA A 499 14.47 -1.33 16.72
C ALA A 499 15.79 -1.57 16.01
N GLN A 500 16.68 -0.61 16.15
CA GLN A 500 18.02 -0.61 15.55
C GLN A 500 19.06 -0.36 16.61
N LEU A 501 20.11 -1.17 16.62
CA LEU A 501 21.34 -0.97 17.38
C LEU A 501 22.50 -0.82 16.40
N LEU A 502 23.26 0.25 16.51
CA LEU A 502 24.50 0.47 15.77
C LEU A 502 25.62 0.79 16.76
N VAL A 503 26.66 -0.02 16.74
CA VAL A 503 27.85 0.17 17.55
C VAL A 503 29.06 0.09 16.63
N GLY A 504 29.75 1.21 16.42
CA GLY A 504 30.84 1.24 15.45
C GLY A 504 31.50 2.61 15.32
N GLN A 505 32.15 2.81 14.21
CA GLN A 505 32.85 4.03 13.83
C GLN A 505 32.38 4.44 12.42
N GLU A 506 32.44 5.74 12.16
CA GLU A 506 32.26 6.27 10.79
C GLU A 506 33.64 6.40 10.13
N ILE A 507 33.76 5.81 8.94
CA ILE A 507 34.96 5.95 8.13
C ILE A 507 34.71 6.82 6.92
N PRO A 508 35.66 7.66 6.51
CA PRO A 508 35.58 8.40 5.26
C PRO A 508 35.89 7.48 4.07
N VAL A 509 34.95 7.40 3.13
CA VAL A 509 35.13 6.68 1.87
C VAL A 509 35.15 7.68 0.72
N THR A 510 36.15 7.62 -0.13
CA THR A 510 36.27 8.50 -1.28
C THR A 510 35.31 8.07 -2.37
N THR A 511 34.39 8.95 -2.76
CA THR A 511 33.40 8.68 -3.80
C THR A 511 33.76 9.32 -5.14
N GLY A 512 34.69 10.25 -5.16
CA GLY A 512 35.16 10.89 -6.38
C GLY A 512 36.40 11.74 -6.14
N GLU A 513 37.30 11.73 -7.11
CA GLU A 513 38.45 12.59 -7.18
C GLU A 513 38.47 13.28 -8.53
N ALA A 514 38.43 14.59 -8.54
CA ALA A 514 38.54 15.38 -9.77
C ALA A 514 39.93 15.98 -9.83
N LEU A 515 40.75 15.44 -10.70
CA LEU A 515 42.05 16.02 -11.10
C LEU A 515 41.82 17.02 -12.23
N SER A 516 41.93 18.29 -11.94
CA SER A 516 41.95 19.32 -12.97
C SER A 516 43.38 19.65 -13.36
N SER A 517 43.71 19.54 -14.61
CA SER A 517 45.04 19.86 -15.14
C SER A 517 45.48 21.32 -14.94
N ASN A 518 44.57 22.20 -14.48
CA ASN A 518 44.81 23.63 -14.31
C ASN A 518 44.74 24.12 -12.86
N PHE A 519 44.53 23.25 -11.89
CA PHE A 519 44.48 23.61 -10.47
C PHE A 519 45.42 22.76 -9.67
N ASP A 520 46.24 23.40 -8.83
CA ASP A 520 47.14 22.75 -7.87
C ASP A 520 46.41 21.99 -6.74
N ASN A 521 45.07 22.02 -6.71
CA ASN A 521 44.25 21.37 -5.71
C ASN A 521 43.37 20.32 -6.31
N ALA A 522 43.56 19.06 -5.93
CA ALA A 522 42.63 17.99 -6.18
C ALA A 522 41.38 18.11 -5.28
N PHE A 523 40.20 18.15 -5.87
CA PHE A 523 38.95 18.09 -5.10
C PHE A 523 38.58 16.64 -4.87
N ARG A 524 38.49 16.26 -3.60
CA ARG A 524 38.12 14.92 -3.16
C ARG A 524 36.76 14.96 -2.47
N THR A 525 35.79 14.22 -3.02
CA THR A 525 34.50 14.03 -2.37
C THR A 525 34.56 12.82 -1.46
N VAL A 526 34.19 13.04 -0.21
CA VAL A 526 34.22 12.01 0.83
C VAL A 526 32.82 11.75 1.35
N GLN A 527 32.38 10.49 1.31
CA GLN A 527 31.19 10.01 1.97
C GLN A 527 31.60 9.28 3.24
N ARG A 528 30.80 9.40 4.31
CA ARG A 528 31.02 8.65 5.54
C ARG A 528 30.18 7.39 5.52
N GLU A 529 30.81 6.27 5.88
CA GLU A 529 30.15 4.96 6.00
C GLU A 529 30.35 4.41 7.41
N ASN A 530 29.27 3.83 7.95
CA ASN A 530 29.29 3.21 9.27
C ASN A 530 29.95 1.84 9.21
N VAL A 531 30.95 1.62 10.02
CA VAL A 531 31.64 0.34 10.19
C VAL A 531 31.57 -0.11 11.64
N GLY A 532 31.03 -1.32 11.85
CA GLY A 532 30.84 -1.87 13.19
C GLY A 532 29.77 -2.96 13.19
N ILE A 533 29.03 -3.05 14.29
CA ILE A 533 27.96 -4.03 14.50
C ILE A 533 26.62 -3.30 14.40
N GLN A 534 25.79 -3.70 13.46
CA GLN A 534 24.43 -3.23 13.33
C GLN A 534 23.47 -4.40 13.50
N LEU A 535 22.43 -4.20 14.30
CA LEU A 535 21.36 -5.16 14.52
C LEU A 535 20.00 -4.44 14.37
N ASP A 536 19.27 -4.77 13.34
CA ASP A 536 17.92 -4.30 13.09
C ASP A 536 16.95 -5.46 13.33
N VAL A 537 15.97 -5.26 14.19
CA VAL A 537 15.00 -6.31 14.53
C VAL A 537 13.59 -5.75 14.56
N LYS A 538 12.64 -6.56 14.11
CA LYS A 538 11.21 -6.35 14.32
C LYS A 538 10.59 -7.67 14.77
N PRO A 539 10.32 -7.85 16.07
CA PRO A 539 9.64 -9.02 16.58
C PRO A 539 8.14 -8.92 16.37
N GLN A 540 7.49 -10.05 16.22
CA GLN A 540 6.05 -10.21 16.23
C GLN A 540 5.69 -11.44 17.05
N ILE A 541 4.99 -11.24 18.15
CA ILE A 541 4.58 -12.31 19.07
C ILE A 541 3.28 -12.91 18.55
N ASN A 542 3.26 -14.24 18.41
CA ASN A 542 2.07 -14.97 18.02
C ASN A 542 1.29 -15.41 19.26
N SER A 543 -0.01 -15.70 19.10
CA SER A 543 -0.88 -16.18 20.18
C SER A 543 -0.40 -17.49 20.82
N SER A 544 0.43 -18.27 20.14
CA SER A 544 1.07 -19.49 20.66
C SER A 544 2.26 -19.22 21.59
N GLY A 545 2.72 -17.97 21.72
CA GLY A 545 3.95 -17.61 22.43
C GLY A 545 5.22 -17.73 21.59
N SER A 546 5.14 -18.16 20.32
CA SER A 546 6.26 -18.13 19.40
C SER A 546 6.47 -16.71 18.85
N ILE A 547 7.71 -16.37 18.55
CA ILE A 547 8.12 -15.04 18.10
C ILE A 547 8.58 -15.13 16.66
N LYS A 548 7.90 -14.42 15.77
CA LYS A 548 8.36 -14.20 14.41
C LYS A 548 9.29 -12.99 14.39
N LEU A 549 10.52 -13.20 13.93
CA LEU A 549 11.56 -12.19 13.92
C LEU A 549 11.91 -11.81 12.49
N TYR A 550 11.84 -10.52 12.18
CA TYR A 550 12.46 -9.93 11.00
C TYR A 550 13.80 -9.35 11.45
N ILE A 551 14.90 -9.87 10.91
CA ILE A 551 16.23 -9.55 11.36
C ILE A 551 17.09 -9.13 10.18
N ARG A 552 17.83 -8.06 10.39
CA ARG A 552 19.01 -7.70 9.61
C ARG A 552 20.16 -7.50 10.57
N GLN A 553 21.18 -8.32 10.40
CA GLN A 553 22.41 -8.27 11.17
C GLN A 553 23.57 -7.95 10.24
N GLU A 554 24.33 -6.93 10.57
CA GLU A 554 25.51 -6.55 9.82
C GLU A 554 26.70 -6.44 10.79
N VAL A 555 27.82 -7.04 10.40
CA VAL A 555 29.10 -6.88 11.07
C VAL A 555 30.13 -6.45 10.05
N SER A 556 30.70 -5.28 10.25
CA SER A 556 31.75 -4.75 9.40
C SER A 556 32.97 -4.42 10.21
N SER A 557 34.13 -4.63 9.61
CA SER A 557 35.44 -4.36 10.25
C SER A 557 36.42 -3.85 9.22
N ILE A 558 37.31 -2.95 9.65
CA ILE A 558 38.37 -2.40 8.81
C ILE A 558 39.50 -3.41 8.75
N SER A 559 39.92 -3.80 7.55
CA SER A 559 41.06 -4.73 7.35
C SER A 559 42.36 -4.00 7.14
N GLY A 560 42.36 -2.76 6.68
CA GLY A 560 43.52 -1.95 6.41
C GLY A 560 43.41 -1.12 5.14
N PRO A 561 44.45 -0.36 4.78
CA PRO A 561 44.44 0.38 3.52
C PRO A 561 44.62 -0.58 2.33
N VAL A 562 44.08 -0.16 1.16
CA VAL A 562 44.18 -0.92 -0.10
C VAL A 562 45.64 -1.05 -0.55
N SER A 563 46.44 -0.03 -0.33
CA SER A 563 47.88 -0.01 -0.54
C SER A 563 48.57 0.93 0.43
N SER A 564 49.88 0.81 0.58
CA SER A 564 50.69 1.68 1.49
C SER A 564 50.56 3.18 1.15
N ASN A 565 50.20 3.52 -0.06
CA ASN A 565 50.06 4.91 -0.54
C ASN A 565 48.59 5.32 -0.78
N SER A 566 47.61 4.44 -0.51
CA SER A 566 46.21 4.73 -0.64
C SER A 566 45.56 5.07 0.69
N SER A 567 44.71 6.09 0.70
CA SER A 567 43.87 6.40 1.89
C SER A 567 42.57 5.60 1.88
N ASP A 568 42.30 4.78 0.84
CA ASP A 568 41.14 3.93 0.78
C ASP A 568 41.29 2.69 1.65
N LEU A 569 40.23 2.36 2.39
CA LEU A 569 40.20 1.28 3.36
C LEU A 569 39.47 0.06 2.81
N ILE A 570 39.99 -1.11 3.11
CA ILE A 570 39.28 -2.39 2.86
C ILE A 570 38.40 -2.64 4.07
N VAL A 571 37.09 -2.78 3.80
CA VAL A 571 36.09 -3.13 4.82
C VAL A 571 35.61 -4.56 4.58
N ASN A 572 35.77 -5.41 5.57
CA ASN A 572 35.16 -6.73 5.59
C ASN A 572 33.75 -6.62 6.11
N LYS A 573 32.77 -7.03 5.31
CA LYS A 573 31.34 -6.93 5.63
C LYS A 573 30.69 -8.32 5.65
N ARG A 574 29.92 -8.60 6.69
CA ARG A 574 29.12 -9.80 6.86
C ARG A 574 27.69 -9.38 7.17
N GLU A 575 26.76 -9.73 6.31
CA GLU A 575 25.36 -9.33 6.44
C GLU A 575 24.45 -10.57 6.37
N PHE A 576 23.52 -10.66 7.32
CA PHE A 576 22.45 -11.65 7.35
C PHE A 576 21.11 -10.92 7.37
N LYS A 577 20.23 -11.27 6.44
CA LYS A 577 18.88 -10.75 6.38
C LYS A 577 17.92 -11.93 6.24
N THR A 578 17.09 -12.13 7.26
CA THR A 578 16.18 -13.29 7.29
C THR A 578 14.92 -13.02 8.10
N VAL A 579 13.93 -13.87 7.88
CA VAL A 579 12.69 -13.94 8.67
C VAL A 579 12.56 -15.36 9.19
N LEU A 580 12.39 -15.49 10.51
CA LEU A 580 12.33 -16.79 11.18
C LEU A 580 11.34 -16.76 12.33
N THR A 581 10.95 -17.93 12.82
CA THR A 581 10.12 -18.10 14.01
C THR A 581 10.89 -18.90 15.05
N VAL A 582 10.92 -18.39 16.27
CA VAL A 582 11.61 -19.00 17.43
C VAL A 582 10.70 -19.01 18.63
N ASP A 583 10.77 -20.01 19.46
CA ASP A 583 10.04 -20.07 20.71
C ASP A 583 10.74 -19.21 21.79
N ASP A 584 9.97 -18.78 22.80
CA ASP A 584 10.42 -17.88 23.86
C ASP A 584 11.60 -18.48 24.64
N GLY A 585 12.74 -17.79 24.63
CA GLY A 585 13.96 -18.18 25.34
C GLY A 585 14.88 -19.18 24.63
N ASP A 586 14.45 -19.76 23.51
CA ASP A 586 15.23 -20.74 22.76
C ASP A 586 16.36 -20.08 21.94
N ILE A 587 17.45 -20.82 21.78
CA ILE A 587 18.60 -20.40 20.98
C ILE A 587 18.54 -21.09 19.62
N LEU A 588 18.42 -20.30 18.57
CA LEU A 588 18.42 -20.79 17.20
C LEU A 588 19.67 -20.35 16.44
N ALA A 589 20.33 -21.30 15.76
CA ALA A 589 21.35 -20.98 14.77
C ALA A 589 20.68 -20.48 13.49
N ILE A 590 20.88 -19.20 13.15
CA ILE A 590 20.22 -18.56 12.00
C ILE A 590 21.02 -18.63 10.73
N GLY A 591 22.32 -18.86 10.84
CA GLY A 591 23.19 -18.98 9.68
C GLY A 591 24.63 -19.20 10.08
N GLY A 592 25.43 -19.54 9.09
CA GLY A 592 26.86 -19.72 9.28
C GLY A 592 27.57 -19.90 7.94
N LEU A 593 28.89 -19.81 8.00
CA LEU A 593 29.77 -20.02 6.88
C LEU A 593 30.98 -20.84 7.36
N LEU A 594 31.26 -21.94 6.70
CA LEU A 594 32.50 -22.65 6.83
C LEU A 594 33.26 -22.49 5.52
N ASP A 595 34.30 -21.70 5.53
CA ASP A 595 35.19 -21.51 4.40
C ASP A 595 36.57 -22.13 4.68
N GLN A 596 37.06 -22.89 3.73
CA GLN A 596 38.39 -23.47 3.79
C GLN A 596 39.09 -23.29 2.47
N ASN A 597 40.11 -22.46 2.46
CA ASN A 597 40.96 -22.22 1.31
C ASN A 597 42.35 -22.82 1.57
N GLU A 598 42.73 -23.75 0.74
CA GLU A 598 44.05 -24.35 0.80
C GLU A 598 44.79 -24.13 -0.52
N ARG A 599 45.91 -23.43 -0.45
CA ARG A 599 46.82 -23.18 -1.57
C ARG A 599 48.11 -23.96 -1.35
N ARG A 600 48.45 -24.78 -2.28
CA ARG A 600 49.73 -25.48 -2.33
C ARG A 600 50.48 -25.05 -3.57
N THR A 601 51.69 -24.52 -3.38
CA THR A 601 52.59 -24.15 -4.47
C THR A 601 53.83 -25.01 -4.37
N LEU A 602 54.14 -25.70 -5.44
CA LEU A 602 55.37 -26.48 -5.58
C LEU A 602 56.10 -25.95 -6.81
N GLU A 603 57.24 -25.34 -6.55
CA GLU A 603 58.16 -24.90 -7.59
C GLU A 603 59.35 -25.87 -7.57
N ARG A 604 59.77 -26.38 -8.73
CA ARG A 604 60.82 -27.35 -8.86
C ARG A 604 61.64 -27.14 -10.13
N ILE A 605 62.93 -27.49 -10.05
CA ILE A 605 63.78 -27.47 -11.21
C ILE A 605 63.64 -28.83 -11.91
N PRO A 606 63.16 -28.90 -13.18
CA PRO A 606 63.02 -30.13 -13.89
C PRO A 606 64.39 -30.85 -13.97
N LEU A 607 64.36 -32.20 -14.02
CA LEU A 607 65.48 -33.10 -14.01
C LEU A 607 66.24 -33.18 -12.65
N LEU A 608 66.58 -32.08 -12.04
CA LEU A 608 67.30 -32.06 -10.72
C LEU A 608 66.37 -32.44 -9.57
N SER A 609 65.11 -32.03 -9.65
CA SER A 609 64.11 -32.37 -8.62
C SER A 609 63.76 -33.85 -8.57
N ASP A 610 64.06 -34.61 -9.62
CA ASP A 610 63.68 -36.04 -9.74
C ASP A 610 64.80 -36.97 -9.28
N ILE A 611 65.93 -36.45 -8.86
CA ILE A 611 67.04 -37.24 -8.33
C ILE A 611 66.66 -37.81 -6.96
N PRO A 612 66.70 -39.12 -6.75
CA PRO A 612 66.39 -39.69 -5.44
C PRO A 612 67.38 -39.18 -4.38
N LEU A 613 66.86 -38.91 -3.18
CA LEU A 613 67.55 -38.33 -2.02
C LEU A 613 67.94 -36.84 -2.15
N LEU A 614 68.44 -36.38 -3.31
CA LEU A 614 68.88 -35.01 -3.51
C LEU A 614 67.84 -34.09 -4.11
N GLY A 615 66.79 -34.64 -4.75
CA GLY A 615 65.77 -33.87 -5.45
C GLY A 615 64.98 -32.92 -4.57
N GLU A 616 64.86 -33.17 -3.27
CA GLU A 616 64.19 -32.28 -2.33
C GLU A 616 64.90 -30.92 -2.15
N LEU A 617 66.19 -30.88 -2.38
CA LEU A 617 66.98 -29.64 -2.34
C LEU A 617 66.64 -28.69 -3.52
N PHE A 618 66.09 -29.23 -4.61
CA PHE A 618 65.73 -28.46 -5.82
C PHE A 618 64.24 -28.19 -5.93
N LYS A 619 63.52 -28.23 -4.80
CA LYS A 619 62.12 -27.95 -4.67
C LYS A 619 61.85 -26.85 -3.64
N SER A 620 60.92 -25.96 -3.95
CA SER A 620 60.37 -25.03 -2.97
C SER A 620 58.87 -25.32 -2.81
N ARG A 621 58.46 -25.53 -1.56
CA ARG A 621 57.09 -25.89 -1.22
C ARG A 621 56.50 -24.79 -0.33
N SER A 622 55.33 -24.33 -0.73
CA SER A 622 54.51 -23.40 0.10
C SER A 622 53.11 -23.98 0.24
N ARG A 623 52.64 -24.02 1.46
CA ARG A 623 51.28 -24.40 1.78
C ARG A 623 50.66 -23.35 2.65
N SER A 624 49.58 -22.74 2.22
CA SER A 624 48.77 -21.81 3.02
C SER A 624 47.38 -22.41 3.14
N LYS A 625 46.91 -22.50 4.37
CA LYS A 625 45.55 -22.98 4.68
C LYS A 625 44.89 -21.92 5.53
N VAL A 626 43.77 -21.39 5.03
CA VAL A 626 42.91 -20.46 5.73
C VAL A 626 41.57 -21.16 5.97
N LYS A 627 41.13 -21.25 7.19
CA LYS A 627 39.86 -21.82 7.57
C LYS A 627 39.10 -20.77 8.39
N THR A 628 37.89 -20.42 7.94
CA THR A 628 37.02 -19.48 8.65
C THR A 628 35.70 -20.19 8.95
N ASN A 629 35.31 -20.18 10.20
CA ASN A 629 34.05 -20.70 10.67
C ASN A 629 33.27 -19.56 11.32
N LEU A 630 32.20 -19.13 10.68
CA LEU A 630 31.27 -18.10 11.16
C LEU A 630 29.96 -18.75 11.52
N MET A 631 29.47 -18.50 12.73
CA MET A 631 28.15 -18.96 13.20
C MET A 631 27.41 -17.78 13.84
N VAL A 632 26.11 -17.69 13.54
CA VAL A 632 25.23 -16.66 14.11
C VAL A 632 24.07 -17.34 14.80
N PHE A 633 23.92 -17.05 16.07
CA PHE A 633 22.81 -17.54 16.91
C PHE A 633 21.95 -16.37 17.35
N ILE A 634 20.68 -16.63 17.57
CA ILE A 634 19.75 -15.67 18.12
C ILE A 634 18.92 -16.28 19.22
N ARG A 635 18.60 -15.47 20.23
CA ARG A 635 17.72 -15.81 21.32
C ARG A 635 16.75 -14.66 21.57
N PRO A 636 15.48 -14.77 21.25
CA PRO A 636 14.47 -13.85 21.71
C PRO A 636 13.95 -14.25 23.08
N THR A 637 13.57 -13.28 23.90
CA THR A 637 12.96 -13.51 25.21
C THR A 637 11.81 -12.53 25.40
N ILE A 638 10.59 -13.04 25.67
CA ILE A 638 9.40 -12.21 25.92
C ILE A 638 9.41 -11.70 27.36
N ILE A 639 9.13 -10.42 27.53
CA ILE A 639 9.02 -9.75 28.81
C ILE A 639 7.57 -9.30 28.96
N ARG A 640 6.80 -10.01 29.81
CA ARG A 640 5.39 -9.76 30.06
C ARG A 640 5.14 -8.87 31.27
N SER A 641 6.05 -8.89 32.22
CA SER A 641 5.90 -8.17 33.47
C SER A 641 7.11 -7.30 33.81
N ALA A 642 6.91 -6.33 34.70
CA ALA A 642 8.02 -5.54 35.25
C ALA A 642 8.97 -6.42 36.10
N GLU A 643 8.48 -7.52 36.64
CA GLU A 643 9.29 -8.47 37.42
C GLU A 643 10.25 -9.24 36.50
N ASP A 644 9.77 -9.70 35.33
CA ASP A 644 10.63 -10.36 34.33
C ASP A 644 11.74 -9.42 33.84
N ALA A 645 11.39 -8.15 33.60
CA ALA A 645 12.37 -7.13 33.26
C ALA A 645 13.45 -6.96 34.34
N ARG A 646 13.04 -6.94 35.61
CA ARG A 646 13.98 -6.85 36.75
C ARG A 646 14.88 -8.08 36.86
N LYS A 647 14.32 -9.28 36.74
CA LYS A 647 15.08 -10.54 36.77
C LYS A 647 16.13 -10.58 35.66
N LEU A 648 15.75 -10.17 34.45
CA LEU A 648 16.65 -10.13 33.32
C LEU A 648 17.78 -9.09 33.49
N THR A 649 17.41 -7.90 33.98
CA THR A 649 18.39 -6.85 34.31
C THR A 649 19.36 -7.31 35.41
N ALA A 650 18.83 -7.93 36.47
CA ALA A 650 19.66 -8.45 37.56
C ALA A 650 20.67 -9.53 37.09
N ARG A 651 20.22 -10.42 36.16
CA ARG A 651 21.10 -11.45 35.59
C ARG A 651 22.24 -10.83 34.79
N ARG A 652 21.96 -9.85 33.93
CA ARG A 652 22.99 -9.16 33.13
C ARG A 652 23.92 -8.33 33.97
N TYR A 653 23.36 -7.62 34.92
CA TYR A 653 24.11 -6.84 35.87
C TYR A 653 25.07 -7.75 36.69
N GLY A 654 24.57 -8.85 37.22
CA GLY A 654 25.35 -9.85 37.94
C GLY A 654 26.50 -10.44 37.13
N TYR A 655 26.27 -10.70 35.82
CA TYR A 655 27.32 -11.17 34.92
C TYR A 655 28.45 -10.15 34.74
N ILE A 656 28.11 -8.88 34.49
CA ILE A 656 29.13 -7.83 34.34
C ILE A 656 29.88 -7.62 35.63
N ARG A 657 29.15 -7.56 36.75
CA ARG A 657 29.70 -7.45 38.10
C ARG A 657 30.67 -8.59 38.42
N GLY A 658 30.26 -9.83 38.14
CA GLY A 658 31.11 -11.00 38.34
C GLY A 658 32.41 -10.95 37.53
N ARG A 659 32.34 -10.50 36.29
CA ARG A 659 33.51 -10.30 35.42
C ARG A 659 34.46 -9.20 35.96
N GLN A 660 33.92 -8.14 36.52
CA GLN A 660 34.73 -7.07 37.13
C GLN A 660 35.40 -7.57 38.42
N LEU A 661 34.66 -8.26 39.28
CA LEU A 661 35.18 -8.87 40.50
C LEU A 661 36.25 -9.93 40.22
N ALA A 662 36.05 -10.77 39.19
CA ALA A 662 37.07 -11.76 38.79
C ALA A 662 38.37 -11.12 38.30
N ARG A 663 38.33 -9.90 37.77
CA ARG A 663 39.48 -9.16 37.32
C ARG A 663 40.18 -8.42 38.44
N ASN A 664 39.41 -7.77 39.32
CA ASN A 664 39.88 -7.00 40.47
C ASN A 664 39.09 -7.36 41.73
N PRO A 665 39.47 -8.43 42.45
CA PRO A 665 38.68 -8.94 43.59
C PRO A 665 38.61 -7.97 44.79
N ASN A 666 39.56 -7.06 44.90
CA ASN A 666 39.69 -6.15 46.05
C ASN A 666 39.13 -4.75 45.80
N GLU A 667 38.58 -4.50 44.63
CA GLU A 667 38.01 -3.19 44.28
C GLU A 667 36.47 -3.31 44.11
N GLU A 668 35.74 -2.26 44.53
CA GLU A 668 34.31 -2.21 44.27
C GLU A 668 34.10 -2.20 42.75
N PRO A 669 33.20 -3.03 42.22
CA PRO A 669 32.90 -3.02 40.80
C PRO A 669 32.51 -1.63 40.31
N SER A 670 33.13 -1.15 39.26
CA SER A 670 32.84 0.18 38.70
C SER A 670 31.38 0.36 38.28
N ILE A 671 30.72 -0.73 37.93
CA ILE A 671 29.26 -0.69 37.59
C ILE A 671 28.39 -0.39 38.82
N ASP A 672 28.77 -0.89 40.04
CA ASP A 672 28.05 -0.63 41.27
C ASP A 672 28.21 0.84 41.69
N ALA A 673 29.43 1.38 41.56
CA ALA A 673 29.71 2.78 41.80
C ALA A 673 28.96 3.69 40.85
N LEU A 674 28.90 3.36 39.53
CA LEU A 674 28.15 4.13 38.54
C LEU A 674 26.65 4.13 38.80
N VAL A 675 26.07 2.99 39.17
CA VAL A 675 24.61 2.92 39.44
C VAL A 675 24.27 3.73 40.68
N ARG A 676 25.09 3.64 41.74
CA ARG A 676 24.87 4.39 42.99
C ARG A 676 25.08 5.89 42.77
N ASP A 677 26.21 6.27 42.18
CA ASP A 677 26.64 7.68 42.14
C ASP A 677 25.96 8.46 41.02
N TYR A 678 25.70 7.81 39.87
CA TYR A 678 25.07 8.47 38.70
C TYR A 678 23.56 8.32 38.69
N MET A 679 23.02 7.13 38.98
CA MET A 679 21.56 6.88 38.95
C MET A 679 20.87 7.10 40.31
N GLY A 680 21.62 7.28 41.41
CA GLY A 680 21.08 7.41 42.73
C GLY A 680 20.26 6.19 43.20
N ALA A 681 20.51 5.03 42.62
CA ALA A 681 19.75 3.79 42.85
C ALA A 681 20.64 2.71 43.52
N ALA A 682 20.04 1.87 44.33
CA ALA A 682 20.72 0.69 44.85
C ALA A 682 21.02 -0.29 43.69
N PRO A 683 22.26 -0.81 43.57
CA PRO A 683 22.57 -1.83 42.58
C PRO A 683 21.63 -3.02 42.67
N PRO A 684 21.17 -3.62 41.55
CA PRO A 684 20.35 -4.80 41.58
C PRO A 684 20.99 -5.93 42.37
N ALA A 685 20.21 -6.62 43.22
CA ALA A 685 20.72 -7.73 44.01
C ALA A 685 21.30 -8.81 43.06
N ALA A 686 22.54 -9.21 43.30
CA ALA A 686 23.17 -10.27 42.53
C ALA A 686 22.41 -11.57 42.78
N THR A 687 21.76 -12.13 41.75
CA THR A 687 21.29 -13.50 41.79
C THR A 687 22.48 -14.43 41.61
N PRO A 688 22.78 -15.37 42.55
CA PRO A 688 23.87 -16.33 42.37
C PRO A 688 23.62 -17.13 41.07
N GLN A 689 24.59 -17.12 40.14
CA GLN A 689 24.52 -18.01 38.99
C GLN A 689 24.96 -19.41 39.38
N PRO A 690 24.39 -20.50 38.80
CA PRO A 690 24.96 -21.83 38.96
C PRO A 690 26.38 -21.84 38.39
N GLY A 691 27.37 -21.89 39.26
CA GLY A 691 28.77 -21.77 38.94
C GLY A 691 29.49 -20.62 39.64
N ASP A 692 28.81 -19.72 40.33
CA ASP A 692 29.43 -18.76 41.25
C ASP A 692 29.88 -19.55 42.47
N VAL A 693 31.18 -19.85 42.49
CA VAL A 693 31.87 -20.27 43.69
C VAL A 693 31.86 -19.04 44.62
N THR A 694 30.94 -19.02 45.58
CA THR A 694 31.01 -18.10 46.72
C THR A 694 32.32 -18.45 47.44
N TYR A 695 33.34 -17.64 47.24
CA TYR A 695 34.54 -17.70 48.06
C TYR A 695 34.12 -17.18 49.42
N ASP A 696 33.75 -18.15 50.29
CA ASP A 696 33.67 -17.91 51.72
C ASP A 696 35.09 -17.74 52.17
N GLY A 697 35.47 -16.53 52.64
CA GLY A 697 36.81 -16.14 53.00
C GLY A 697 37.39 -16.89 54.19
N SER A 698 36.87 -18.09 54.52
CA SER A 698 37.32 -18.95 55.61
C SER A 698 38.14 -20.19 55.17
N ALA A 699 38.34 -20.42 53.85
CA ALA A 699 39.17 -21.56 53.42
C ALA A 699 40.56 -21.06 52.97
N PRO A 700 41.66 -21.62 53.51
CA PRO A 700 43.00 -21.30 53.03
C PRO A 700 43.19 -21.77 51.57
N PRO A 701 44.00 -21.06 50.77
CA PRO A 701 44.24 -21.43 49.38
C PRO A 701 44.80 -22.84 49.31
N PRO A 702 44.36 -23.67 48.31
CA PRO A 702 44.98 -24.98 48.12
C PRO A 702 46.46 -24.82 47.85
N ALA A 703 47.25 -25.58 48.58
CA ALA A 703 48.70 -25.65 48.41
C ALA A 703 49.02 -25.97 46.94
N GLY A 704 49.84 -25.13 46.31
CA GLY A 704 50.31 -25.35 44.95
C GLY A 704 51.02 -26.69 44.85
N PRO A 705 51.03 -27.31 43.65
CA PRO A 705 51.75 -28.59 43.47
C PRO A 705 53.19 -28.41 43.80
N GLU A 706 53.72 -29.23 44.77
CA GLU A 706 55.15 -29.41 45.04
C GLU A 706 55.87 -29.76 43.76
N THR A 707 56.76 -28.93 43.33
CA THR A 707 57.76 -29.25 42.31
C THR A 707 58.71 -30.25 42.90
N ASP A 708 58.58 -31.53 42.63
CA ASP A 708 59.63 -32.49 42.78
C ASP A 708 60.69 -32.28 41.71
N GLN A 709 61.94 -32.37 42.18
CA GLN A 709 63.25 -32.06 41.57
C GLN A 709 63.51 -32.80 40.26
#